data_d07f1284ee20f64e888d230114b0d559
#
_entry.id   d07f1284ee20f64e888d230114b0d559
#
_cell.length_a   1.000
_cell.length_b   1.000
_cell.length_c   1.000
_cell.angle_alpha   90.00
_cell.angle_beta   90.00
_cell.angle_gamma   90.00
#
_symmetry.space_group_name_H-M   'P 1'
#
loop_
_entity.id
_entity.type
_entity.pdbx_description
1 polymer ?
#
loop_
_entity_poly.entity_id
_entity_poly.type
_entity_poly.pdbx_seq_one_letter_code
_entity_poly.pdbx_strand_id
1 'polypeptide(L)'
;MFVVVWDLSWTVLWAVSVGLLVSGSHRFAALQVPDRLTSRFAATLVVVWSCVVLVASFSGFLGMFHPWVFQLSLAVIGFAFRRWFPPTRNGRPTGMRIFSKSGRQRAVRLGSALMVSSMIAHVLMYGVSRYPVDWDSLAYHLPIVDHWIQTADLFNQRCAFWYVPGNNELVTYFWVAGYSGDFFAGLTNLFVALLLLCVVNEALIDARVPAVMRLAACFSVSATSVVSRQLISQENDLAVATLLVSAACFAWRWLADDRQRLPYLAAMSIGLLFGIKYYAIGYALVVVGVVAAFALRTGGWKSTATWLTCCVTAIVLLAGVWYGRNWLLEGTPLFPKGFKALGMADQWDAMRPGNRFSTLMRGGDAEIFRKLSWAWAEQDGPSTWLATMTGVCVSIPIGLYYWWSKPKQNYLVFLAWLTLGSTCVYVMTPNVIETVFGTQNMLAMRYHSVRFGFALAAIATVLCFATVAWHRGRLGQFLGIVVAVLVGVDVILHATVAMGLTAWPTMFRIEMKSIARDAGEAWFFWPLATVDIALIYFIACESKGWLSRHMRTAGIACAGLVFVGVAYASLTWHRQYESFYSARDTRPTWQSTIDAAMVDESEPRIMACFYRYYSLLGSYRQRDVVRPLYMPTLDAVQQEIHQWQPDIIVTFHEDRHWTKTYALVPEWIQNHPEAFRQRDTAGRFLVAVPKHKEMSHDVSP
;
A
#
# COMPACT_ATOMS: atom_id res chain seq x y z
N MET A 1 19.73 -25.25 -8.47
CA MET A 1 20.64 -25.17 -7.32
C MET A 1 21.29 -23.80 -7.17
N PHE A 2 21.86 -23.21 -8.21
CA PHE A 2 22.50 -21.88 -8.17
C PHE A 2 21.55 -20.78 -7.67
N VAL A 3 20.32 -20.72 -8.20
CA VAL A 3 19.29 -19.72 -7.81
C VAL A 3 18.96 -19.79 -6.30
N VAL A 4 18.81 -21.00 -5.76
CA VAL A 4 18.53 -21.18 -4.33
C VAL A 4 19.70 -20.70 -3.46
N VAL A 5 20.93 -21.00 -3.87
CA VAL A 5 22.13 -20.52 -3.16
C VAL A 5 22.22 -19.02 -3.20
N TRP A 6 21.89 -18.40 -4.33
CA TRP A 6 21.81 -16.96 -4.48
C TRP A 6 20.78 -16.35 -3.52
N ASP A 7 19.53 -16.83 -3.54
CA ASP A 7 18.45 -16.32 -2.71
C ASP A 7 18.74 -16.47 -1.20
N LEU A 8 19.36 -17.59 -0.80
CA LEU A 8 19.78 -17.78 0.59
C LEU A 8 20.92 -16.82 0.99
N SER A 9 21.90 -16.61 0.12
CA SER A 9 22.98 -15.65 0.34
C SER A 9 22.47 -14.23 0.44
N TRP A 10 21.52 -13.87 -0.43
CA TRP A 10 20.84 -12.59 -0.39
C TRP A 10 20.06 -12.41 0.91
N THR A 11 19.38 -13.45 1.39
CA THR A 11 18.66 -13.43 2.68
C THR A 11 19.58 -13.05 3.84
N VAL A 12 20.82 -13.53 3.85
CA VAL A 12 21.80 -13.15 4.90
C VAL A 12 22.15 -11.67 4.81
N LEU A 13 22.48 -11.16 3.62
CA LEU A 13 22.79 -9.74 3.41
C LEU A 13 21.61 -8.86 3.80
N TRP A 14 20.41 -9.22 3.34
CA TRP A 14 19.18 -8.53 3.65
C TRP A 14 18.91 -8.51 5.16
N ALA A 15 19.00 -9.66 5.85
CA ALA A 15 18.76 -9.76 7.29
C ALA A 15 19.73 -8.91 8.12
N VAL A 16 21.03 -8.87 7.72
CA VAL A 16 22.03 -8.01 8.36
C VAL A 16 21.70 -6.54 8.14
N SER A 17 21.38 -6.13 6.92
CA SER A 17 21.02 -4.74 6.57
C SER A 17 19.80 -4.28 7.34
N VAL A 18 18.74 -5.10 7.34
CA VAL A 18 17.49 -4.82 8.07
C VAL A 18 17.72 -4.78 9.57
N GLY A 19 18.48 -5.73 10.12
CA GLY A 19 18.83 -5.77 11.54
C GLY A 19 19.57 -4.52 12.00
N LEU A 20 20.51 -4.03 11.21
CA LEU A 20 21.23 -2.78 11.46
C LEU A 20 20.29 -1.58 11.35
N LEU A 21 19.50 -1.49 10.27
CA LEU A 21 18.58 -0.38 10.01
C LEU A 21 17.51 -0.28 11.10
N VAL A 22 16.82 -1.38 11.42
CA VAL A 22 15.78 -1.41 12.46
C VAL A 22 16.37 -1.07 13.83
N SER A 23 17.52 -1.66 14.18
CA SER A 23 18.17 -1.38 15.46
C SER A 23 18.64 0.09 15.58
N GLY A 24 19.18 0.67 14.51
CA GLY A 24 19.56 2.08 14.45
C GLY A 24 18.36 3.02 14.52
N SER A 25 17.35 2.76 13.71
CA SER A 25 16.09 3.51 13.68
C SER A 25 15.36 3.45 15.04
N HIS A 26 15.40 2.30 15.71
CA HIS A 26 14.83 2.15 17.06
C HIS A 26 15.55 3.05 18.10
N ARG A 27 16.86 3.20 18.01
CA ARG A 27 17.61 4.12 18.90
C ARG A 27 17.21 5.58 18.66
N PHE A 28 17.10 5.99 17.39
CA PHE A 28 16.61 7.32 17.04
C PHE A 28 15.16 7.54 17.52
N ALA A 29 14.25 6.58 17.24
CA ALA A 29 12.88 6.61 17.69
C ALA A 29 12.75 6.72 19.24
N ALA A 30 13.62 6.02 19.98
CA ALA A 30 13.64 6.06 21.44
C ALA A 30 14.01 7.44 22.01
N LEU A 31 14.76 8.27 21.26
CA LEU A 31 15.03 9.64 21.63
C LEU A 31 13.80 10.54 21.37
N GLN A 32 13.03 10.26 20.33
CA GLN A 32 11.85 11.06 19.95
C GLN A 32 10.63 10.70 20.81
N VAL A 33 10.44 9.43 21.14
CA VAL A 33 9.26 8.90 21.87
C VAL A 33 9.72 7.95 22.98
N PRO A 34 10.23 8.45 24.11
CA PRO A 34 10.88 7.61 25.11
C PRO A 34 9.92 6.74 25.95
N ASP A 35 8.63 7.07 26.02
CA ASP A 35 7.79 6.61 27.12
C ASP A 35 6.97 5.34 26.81
N ARG A 36 6.72 5.00 25.54
CA ARG A 36 5.81 3.91 25.15
C ARG A 36 6.42 3.00 24.10
N LEU A 37 6.38 1.69 24.33
CA LEU A 37 6.97 0.70 23.40
C LEU A 37 6.29 0.71 22.03
N THR A 38 4.94 0.70 21.99
CA THR A 38 4.18 0.74 20.72
C THR A 38 4.45 2.00 19.92
N SER A 39 4.58 3.12 20.59
CA SER A 39 4.94 4.39 19.96
C SER A 39 6.37 4.38 19.40
N ARG A 40 7.32 3.81 20.13
CA ARG A 40 8.70 3.61 19.63
C ARG A 40 8.72 2.68 18.43
N PHE A 41 7.94 1.62 18.46
CA PHE A 41 7.84 0.68 17.35
C PHE A 41 7.26 1.39 16.11
N ALA A 42 6.14 2.12 16.25
CA ALA A 42 5.58 2.93 15.16
C ALA A 42 6.58 3.95 14.61
N ALA A 43 7.26 4.70 15.48
CA ALA A 43 8.30 5.64 15.09
C ALA A 43 9.47 4.94 14.36
N THR A 44 9.88 3.75 14.83
CA THR A 44 10.91 2.94 14.16
C THR A 44 10.50 2.58 12.73
N LEU A 45 9.24 2.16 12.51
CA LEU A 45 8.75 1.81 11.19
C LEU A 45 8.70 3.03 10.25
N VAL A 46 8.26 4.20 10.75
CA VAL A 46 8.29 5.45 9.96
C VAL A 46 9.72 5.82 9.55
N VAL A 47 10.67 5.72 10.48
CA VAL A 47 12.09 6.02 10.19
C VAL A 47 12.67 5.03 9.20
N VAL A 48 12.40 3.72 9.35
CA VAL A 48 12.83 2.68 8.40
C VAL A 48 12.29 2.98 7.01
N TRP A 49 10.99 3.28 6.89
CA TRP A 49 10.37 3.63 5.60
C TRP A 49 11.02 4.87 4.99
N SER A 50 11.24 5.91 5.80
CA SER A 50 11.92 7.13 5.34
C SER A 50 13.34 6.84 4.84
N CYS A 51 14.11 5.98 5.52
CA CYS A 51 15.45 5.58 5.07
C CYS A 51 15.39 4.79 3.76
N VAL A 52 14.44 3.88 3.60
CA VAL A 52 14.21 3.14 2.36
C VAL A 52 13.98 4.09 1.20
N VAL A 53 13.06 5.06 1.37
CA VAL A 53 12.75 6.05 0.33
C VAL A 53 13.93 6.96 0.04
N LEU A 54 14.62 7.47 1.06
CA LEU A 54 15.79 8.35 0.88
C LEU A 54 16.92 7.66 0.13
N VAL A 55 17.26 6.42 0.52
CA VAL A 55 18.32 5.65 -0.15
C VAL A 55 17.95 5.38 -1.60
N ALA A 56 16.71 4.94 -1.85
CA ALA A 56 16.23 4.68 -3.20
C ALA A 56 16.24 5.94 -4.06
N SER A 57 15.72 7.06 -3.55
CA SER A 57 15.68 8.33 -4.25
C SER A 57 17.09 8.83 -4.59
N PHE A 58 18.00 8.76 -3.63
CA PHE A 58 19.38 9.23 -3.82
C PHE A 58 20.16 8.33 -4.77
N SER A 59 20.09 7.00 -4.62
CA SER A 59 20.75 6.06 -5.52
C SER A 59 20.15 6.12 -6.93
N GLY A 60 18.82 6.29 -7.05
CA GLY A 60 18.14 6.48 -8.32
C GLY A 60 18.58 7.75 -9.04
N PHE A 61 18.68 8.87 -8.31
CA PHE A 61 19.16 10.13 -8.85
C PHE A 61 20.62 10.06 -9.35
N LEU A 62 21.46 9.27 -8.68
CA LEU A 62 22.86 9.05 -9.06
C LEU A 62 23.03 7.98 -10.17
N GLY A 63 21.98 7.36 -10.68
CA GLY A 63 22.06 6.25 -11.61
C GLY A 63 22.66 4.96 -11.02
N MET A 64 22.58 4.80 -9.70
CA MET A 64 23.18 3.68 -8.94
C MET A 64 22.10 2.82 -8.25
N PHE A 65 20.92 2.70 -8.84
CA PHE A 65 19.78 2.02 -8.24
C PHE A 65 19.85 0.49 -8.38
N HIS A 66 20.99 -0.08 -7.99
CA HIS A 66 21.18 -1.53 -7.94
C HIS A 66 20.78 -2.13 -6.59
N PRO A 67 20.20 -3.33 -6.53
CA PRO A 67 19.76 -3.97 -5.28
C PRO A 67 20.84 -4.04 -4.20
N TRP A 68 22.06 -4.41 -4.55
CA TRP A 68 23.17 -4.53 -3.60
C TRP A 68 23.67 -3.17 -3.08
N VAL A 69 23.72 -2.12 -3.94
CA VAL A 69 24.06 -0.74 -3.52
C VAL A 69 23.02 -0.24 -2.54
N PHE A 70 21.75 -0.46 -2.85
CA PHE A 70 20.63 -0.12 -2.00
C PHE A 70 20.72 -0.78 -0.62
N GLN A 71 20.93 -2.11 -0.56
CA GLN A 71 21.01 -2.83 0.71
C GLN A 71 22.24 -2.44 1.55
N LEU A 72 23.41 -2.26 0.93
CA LEU A 72 24.60 -1.79 1.62
C LEU A 72 24.43 -0.38 2.18
N SER A 73 23.79 0.51 1.43
CA SER A 73 23.50 1.87 1.89
C SER A 73 22.58 1.87 3.11
N LEU A 74 21.55 1.02 3.13
CA LEU A 74 20.69 0.83 4.29
C LEU A 74 21.45 0.30 5.51
N ALA A 75 22.37 -0.65 5.30
CA ALA A 75 23.23 -1.17 6.36
C ALA A 75 24.15 -0.07 6.94
N VAL A 76 24.75 0.75 6.09
CA VAL A 76 25.61 1.88 6.50
C VAL A 76 24.82 2.90 7.30
N ILE A 77 23.63 3.29 6.86
CA ILE A 77 22.75 4.21 7.59
C ILE A 77 22.36 3.62 8.94
N GLY A 78 21.96 2.35 8.98
CA GLY A 78 21.62 1.66 10.21
C GLY A 78 22.78 1.60 11.20
N PHE A 79 24.00 1.32 10.71
CA PHE A 79 25.23 1.36 11.51
C PHE A 79 25.53 2.77 12.03
N ALA A 80 25.44 3.80 11.18
CA ALA A 80 25.63 5.19 11.54
C ALA A 80 24.63 5.62 12.63
N PHE A 81 23.37 5.28 12.49
CA PHE A 81 22.35 5.56 13.53
C PHE A 81 22.67 4.85 14.84
N ARG A 82 23.16 3.61 14.80
CA ARG A 82 23.59 2.90 16.01
C ARG A 82 24.81 3.56 16.67
N ARG A 83 25.68 4.15 15.90
CA ARG A 83 26.90 4.83 16.41
C ARG A 83 26.59 6.21 16.98
N TRP A 84 25.72 6.97 16.32
CA TRP A 84 25.41 8.37 16.71
C TRP A 84 24.34 8.47 17.78
N PHE A 85 23.40 7.53 17.81
CA PHE A 85 22.33 7.51 18.80
C PHE A 85 22.63 6.43 19.86
N PRO A 86 23.19 6.81 21.02
CA PRO A 86 23.52 5.86 22.08
C PRO A 86 22.25 5.21 22.65
N PRO A 87 22.35 3.98 23.17
CA PRO A 87 21.23 3.35 23.85
C PRO A 87 20.79 4.23 25.02
N THR A 88 19.52 4.54 25.09
CA THR A 88 18.95 5.32 26.20
C THR A 88 19.07 4.51 27.49
N ARG A 89 20.01 4.91 28.38
CA ARG A 89 20.28 4.24 29.66
C ARG A 89 19.07 4.20 30.60
N ASN A 90 18.16 5.16 30.49
CA ASN A 90 17.04 5.35 31.40
C ASN A 90 15.71 4.78 30.90
N GLY A 91 15.70 3.98 29.87
CA GLY A 91 14.47 3.57 29.20
C GLY A 91 14.19 2.08 29.27
N ARG A 92 14.30 1.43 30.44
CA ARG A 92 13.41 0.27 30.61
C ARG A 92 11.98 0.80 30.51
N PRO A 93 11.22 0.45 29.44
CA PRO A 93 9.85 0.91 29.32
C PRO A 93 9.14 0.59 30.63
N THR A 94 8.77 1.63 31.36
CA THR A 94 7.92 1.53 32.52
C THR A 94 6.63 0.92 32.04
N GLY A 95 6.46 -0.38 32.18
CA GLY A 95 5.25 -1.04 31.75
C GLY A 95 5.39 -2.39 31.10
N MET A 96 6.59 -2.89 30.82
CA MET A 96 6.76 -4.29 30.39
C MET A 96 6.70 -5.25 31.61
N ARG A 97 5.76 -5.02 32.52
CA ARG A 97 5.19 -6.13 33.24
C ARG A 97 4.19 -6.77 32.27
N ILE A 98 4.67 -7.70 31.45
CA ILE A 98 3.86 -8.48 30.50
C ILE A 98 2.69 -9.17 31.23
N PHE A 99 2.80 -9.30 32.51
CA PHE A 99 1.79 -9.89 33.38
C PHE A 99 1.18 -8.85 34.33
N SER A 100 0.09 -8.23 33.87
CA SER A 100 -0.87 -7.64 34.80
C SER A 100 -1.65 -8.74 35.50
N LYS A 101 -1.87 -8.58 36.83
CA LYS A 101 -2.72 -9.49 37.62
C LYS A 101 -4.20 -9.46 37.21
N SER A 102 -4.63 -8.45 36.38
CA SER A 102 -6.02 -8.29 35.98
C SER A 102 -6.33 -9.14 34.72
N GLY A 103 -7.37 -9.98 34.81
CA GLY A 103 -7.86 -10.82 33.72
C GLY A 103 -8.21 -10.02 32.44
N ARG A 104 -8.75 -8.79 32.61
CA ARG A 104 -9.09 -7.87 31.52
C ARG A 104 -7.85 -7.47 30.68
N GLN A 105 -6.72 -7.20 31.33
CA GLN A 105 -5.50 -6.85 30.59
C GLN A 105 -4.89 -8.06 29.87
N ARG A 106 -5.04 -9.26 30.43
CA ARG A 106 -4.64 -10.51 29.75
C ARG A 106 -5.49 -10.74 28.51
N ALA A 107 -6.81 -10.56 28.59
CA ALA A 107 -7.71 -10.71 27.45
C ALA A 107 -7.39 -9.71 26.31
N VAL A 108 -7.10 -8.43 26.64
CA VAL A 108 -6.70 -7.44 25.64
C VAL A 108 -5.39 -7.83 24.94
N ARG A 109 -4.40 -8.29 25.68
CA ARG A 109 -3.11 -8.72 25.10
C ARG A 109 -3.27 -9.94 24.21
N LEU A 110 -4.04 -10.93 24.68
CA LEU A 110 -4.34 -12.12 23.89
C LEU A 110 -5.05 -11.74 22.58
N GLY A 111 -6.10 -10.91 22.66
CA GLY A 111 -6.82 -10.44 21.48
C GLY A 111 -5.91 -9.67 20.50
N SER A 112 -5.02 -8.79 21.01
CA SER A 112 -4.05 -8.09 20.17
C SER A 112 -3.05 -9.06 19.51
N ALA A 113 -2.59 -10.05 20.25
CA ALA A 113 -1.67 -11.05 19.74
C ALA A 113 -2.34 -11.93 18.67
N LEU A 114 -3.57 -12.39 18.91
CA LEU A 114 -4.35 -13.16 17.93
C LEU A 114 -4.61 -12.35 16.63
N MET A 115 -4.95 -11.07 16.76
CA MET A 115 -5.14 -10.19 15.60
C MET A 115 -3.86 -10.09 14.76
N VAL A 116 -2.71 -9.81 15.38
CA VAL A 116 -1.43 -9.68 14.68
C VAL A 116 -1.00 -11.01 14.07
N SER A 117 -1.13 -12.13 14.80
CA SER A 117 -0.76 -13.45 14.25
C SER A 117 -1.65 -13.87 13.11
N SER A 118 -2.96 -13.59 13.17
CA SER A 118 -3.89 -13.85 12.07
C SER A 118 -3.53 -13.05 10.81
N MET A 119 -3.13 -11.77 10.96
CA MET A 119 -2.63 -10.97 9.85
C MET A 119 -1.33 -11.53 9.26
N ILE A 120 -0.37 -11.92 10.09
CA ILE A 120 0.89 -12.54 9.64
C ILE A 120 0.58 -13.86 8.91
N ALA A 121 -0.26 -14.71 9.49
CA ALA A 121 -0.64 -15.97 8.87
C ALA A 121 -1.34 -15.75 7.52
N HIS A 122 -2.25 -14.78 7.43
CA HIS A 122 -2.91 -14.41 6.17
C HIS A 122 -1.91 -14.01 5.08
N VAL A 123 -0.93 -13.16 5.42
CA VAL A 123 0.12 -12.75 4.48
C VAL A 123 1.03 -13.92 4.11
N LEU A 124 1.46 -14.74 5.05
CA LEU A 124 2.31 -15.89 4.75
C LEU A 124 1.60 -16.91 3.85
N MET A 125 0.31 -17.13 4.06
CA MET A 125 -0.46 -18.10 3.29
C MET A 125 -0.88 -17.60 1.90
N TYR A 126 -1.20 -16.33 1.77
CA TYR A 126 -1.76 -15.77 0.53
C TYR A 126 -0.86 -14.78 -0.17
N GLY A 127 0.00 -14.08 0.56
CA GLY A 127 0.89 -13.07 0.01
C GLY A 127 2.29 -13.60 -0.32
N VAL A 128 2.79 -14.60 0.44
CA VAL A 128 4.16 -15.13 0.25
C VAL A 128 4.14 -16.51 -0.42
N SER A 129 3.22 -17.39 -0.02
CA SER A 129 3.17 -18.75 -0.59
C SER A 129 2.50 -18.82 -1.96
N ARG A 130 2.02 -17.71 -2.50
CA ARG A 130 1.26 -17.65 -3.77
C ARG A 130 1.71 -16.50 -4.65
N TYR A 131 1.43 -16.66 -5.93
CA TYR A 131 1.64 -15.62 -6.93
C TYR A 131 0.64 -14.47 -6.73
N PRO A 132 1.05 -13.22 -6.97
CA PRO A 132 0.16 -12.07 -6.97
C PRO A 132 -1.00 -12.26 -7.96
N VAL A 133 -2.19 -11.82 -7.55
CA VAL A 133 -3.41 -12.02 -8.35
C VAL A 133 -4.25 -10.75 -8.47
N ASP A 134 -3.93 -9.74 -7.68
CA ASP A 134 -4.65 -8.49 -7.67
C ASP A 134 -4.46 -7.72 -8.98
N TRP A 135 -5.53 -6.99 -9.41
CA TRP A 135 -5.51 -6.28 -10.67
C TRP A 135 -4.44 -5.21 -10.74
N ASP A 136 -4.39 -4.31 -9.74
CA ASP A 136 -3.48 -3.19 -9.72
C ASP A 136 -2.03 -3.67 -9.54
N SER A 137 -1.84 -4.73 -8.74
CA SER A 137 -0.53 -5.37 -8.56
C SER A 137 0.05 -5.87 -9.88
N LEU A 138 -0.77 -6.55 -10.70
CA LEU A 138 -0.34 -7.10 -11.99
C LEU A 138 -0.30 -6.07 -13.12
N ALA A 139 -1.02 -4.95 -12.96
CA ALA A 139 -1.13 -3.92 -13.99
C ALA A 139 0.00 -2.90 -13.92
N TYR A 140 0.48 -2.54 -12.73
CA TYR A 140 1.51 -1.52 -12.59
C TYR A 140 2.38 -1.58 -11.32
N HIS A 141 1.89 -2.00 -10.15
CA HIS A 141 2.71 -1.98 -8.92
C HIS A 141 3.93 -2.90 -9.02
N LEU A 142 3.76 -4.17 -9.37
CA LEU A 142 4.86 -5.10 -9.56
C LEU A 142 5.66 -4.80 -10.83
N PRO A 143 5.02 -4.56 -12.01
CA PRO A 143 5.77 -4.19 -13.19
C PRO A 143 6.71 -2.99 -13.03
N ILE A 144 6.31 -1.95 -12.29
CA ILE A 144 7.19 -0.81 -11.99
C ILE A 144 8.43 -1.28 -11.21
N VAL A 145 8.24 -2.10 -10.18
CA VAL A 145 9.33 -2.63 -9.36
C VAL A 145 10.26 -3.52 -10.18
N ASP A 146 9.70 -4.40 -11.01
CA ASP A 146 10.48 -5.29 -11.87
C ASP A 146 11.28 -4.50 -12.91
N HIS A 147 10.70 -3.46 -13.51
CA HIS A 147 11.45 -2.58 -14.41
C HIS A 147 12.59 -1.86 -13.70
N TRP A 148 12.39 -1.40 -12.46
CA TRP A 148 13.48 -0.81 -11.69
C TRP A 148 14.61 -1.82 -11.40
N ILE A 149 14.28 -3.08 -11.15
CA ILE A 149 15.27 -4.14 -10.94
C ILE A 149 16.02 -4.47 -12.23
N GLN A 150 15.29 -4.59 -13.36
CA GLN A 150 15.86 -4.89 -14.66
C GLN A 150 16.82 -3.81 -15.16
N THR A 151 16.45 -2.55 -15.00
CA THR A 151 17.16 -1.42 -15.60
C THR A 151 18.08 -0.69 -14.64
N ALA A 152 17.96 -0.96 -13.33
CA ALA A 152 18.61 -0.18 -12.27
C ALA A 152 18.34 1.33 -12.37
N ASP A 153 17.20 1.73 -12.96
CA ASP A 153 16.81 3.09 -13.24
C ASP A 153 15.44 3.43 -12.66
N LEU A 154 15.41 4.39 -11.73
CA LEU A 154 14.20 4.89 -11.10
C LEU A 154 13.36 5.79 -12.03
N PHE A 155 13.99 6.32 -13.10
CA PHE A 155 13.38 7.21 -14.11
C PHE A 155 12.80 6.45 -15.29
N ASN A 156 12.73 5.13 -15.21
CA ASN A 156 12.25 4.25 -16.25
C ASN A 156 10.79 4.51 -16.63
N GLN A 157 10.48 4.62 -17.93
CA GLN A 157 9.15 4.89 -18.48
C GLN A 157 8.48 3.67 -19.13
N ARG A 158 9.01 2.46 -18.94
CA ARG A 158 8.49 1.23 -19.59
C ARG A 158 7.10 0.79 -19.08
N CYS A 159 6.63 1.32 -17.95
CA CYS A 159 5.31 1.05 -17.41
C CYS A 159 4.37 2.23 -17.62
N ALA A 160 3.13 1.99 -18.06
CA ALA A 160 2.14 3.04 -18.34
C ALA A 160 1.78 3.94 -17.13
N PHE A 161 2.10 3.54 -15.91
CA PHE A 161 1.88 4.33 -14.69
C PHE A 161 3.18 4.81 -14.04
N TRP A 162 4.27 4.84 -14.80
CA TRP A 162 5.59 5.24 -14.32
C TRP A 162 5.60 6.61 -13.60
N TYR A 163 4.72 7.50 -13.99
CA TYR A 163 4.62 8.87 -13.49
C TYR A 163 4.00 8.98 -12.08
N VAL A 164 3.34 7.95 -11.60
CA VAL A 164 2.74 7.95 -10.26
C VAL A 164 3.83 7.91 -9.20
N PRO A 165 3.70 8.66 -8.09
CA PRO A 165 4.62 8.54 -6.97
C PRO A 165 4.67 7.11 -6.42
N GLY A 166 5.86 6.62 -6.06
CA GLY A 166 6.11 5.20 -5.79
C GLY A 166 6.72 4.87 -4.43
N ASN A 167 6.44 5.66 -3.36
CA ASN A 167 7.00 5.36 -2.04
C ASN A 167 6.57 4.00 -1.46
N ASN A 168 5.41 3.48 -1.86
CA ASN A 168 4.97 2.14 -1.46
C ASN A 168 5.65 1.06 -2.30
N GLU A 169 5.83 1.31 -3.58
CA GLU A 169 6.55 0.44 -4.51
C GLU A 169 8.02 0.29 -4.11
N LEU A 170 8.63 1.33 -3.51
CA LEU A 170 9.96 1.24 -2.93
C LEU A 170 10.02 0.30 -1.71
N VAL A 171 8.93 0.18 -0.95
CA VAL A 171 8.84 -0.87 0.09
C VAL A 171 8.74 -2.26 -0.54
N THR A 172 8.01 -2.41 -1.65
CA THR A 172 8.01 -3.67 -2.40
C THR A 172 9.41 -3.98 -2.93
N TYR A 173 10.09 -3.02 -3.55
CA TYR A 173 11.48 -3.15 -3.99
C TYR A 173 12.41 -3.60 -2.85
N PHE A 174 12.28 -3.02 -1.66
CA PHE A 174 13.06 -3.42 -0.47
C PHE A 174 12.88 -4.91 -0.12
N TRP A 175 11.70 -5.48 -0.35
CA TRP A 175 11.43 -6.89 -0.09
C TRP A 175 11.92 -7.83 -1.18
N VAL A 176 11.92 -7.41 -2.47
CA VAL A 176 12.11 -8.35 -3.60
C VAL A 176 13.37 -8.10 -4.44
N ALA A 177 14.00 -6.92 -4.32
CA ALA A 177 14.99 -6.47 -5.32
C ALA A 177 16.19 -7.37 -5.52
N GLY A 178 16.63 -8.12 -4.54
CA GLY A 178 17.80 -8.99 -4.68
C GLY A 178 17.47 -10.46 -4.80
N TYR A 179 16.20 -10.81 -4.74
CA TYR A 179 15.75 -12.18 -4.92
C TYR A 179 15.50 -12.47 -6.39
N SER A 180 15.58 -13.74 -6.75
CA SER A 180 15.34 -14.22 -8.11
C SER A 180 13.88 -14.12 -8.56
N GLY A 181 12.93 -13.93 -7.62
CA GLY A 181 11.49 -13.80 -7.87
C GLY A 181 10.81 -12.91 -6.84
N ASP A 182 9.50 -12.64 -7.05
CA ASP A 182 8.71 -11.69 -6.25
C ASP A 182 7.96 -12.33 -5.07
N PHE A 183 8.42 -13.49 -4.59
CA PHE A 183 7.71 -14.25 -3.55
C PHE A 183 7.56 -13.51 -2.20
N PHE A 184 8.32 -12.45 -1.96
CA PHE A 184 8.16 -11.59 -0.77
C PHE A 184 7.39 -10.30 -1.02
N ALA A 185 6.87 -10.06 -2.22
CA ALA A 185 6.09 -8.86 -2.53
C ALA A 185 4.87 -8.69 -1.59
N GLY A 186 4.25 -9.80 -1.16
CA GLY A 186 3.14 -9.78 -0.21
C GLY A 186 3.48 -9.26 1.19
N LEU A 187 4.78 -9.12 1.55
CA LEU A 187 5.17 -8.54 2.85
C LEU A 187 5.05 -7.01 2.89
N THR A 188 4.93 -6.35 1.75
CA THR A 188 4.84 -4.89 1.65
C THR A 188 3.79 -4.32 2.59
N ASN A 189 2.56 -4.78 2.46
CA ASN A 189 1.44 -4.25 3.21
C ASN A 189 1.29 -4.83 4.62
N LEU A 190 1.99 -5.91 4.96
CA LEU A 190 2.10 -6.35 6.35
C LEU A 190 2.84 -5.30 7.21
N PHE A 191 3.95 -4.78 6.70
CA PHE A 191 4.69 -3.69 7.34
C PHE A 191 3.80 -2.46 7.57
N VAL A 192 3.03 -2.07 6.55
CA VAL A 192 2.10 -0.92 6.58
C VAL A 192 0.97 -1.15 7.59
N ALA A 193 0.36 -2.34 7.59
CA ALA A 193 -0.74 -2.67 8.50
C ALA A 193 -0.31 -2.73 9.96
N LEU A 194 0.87 -3.27 10.26
CA LEU A 194 1.43 -3.24 11.61
C LEU A 194 1.65 -1.81 12.11
N LEU A 195 2.12 -0.92 11.24
CA LEU A 195 2.23 0.51 11.56
C LEU A 195 0.85 1.11 11.82
N LEU A 196 -0.17 0.83 10.99
CA LEU A 196 -1.53 1.32 11.18
C LEU A 196 -2.10 0.93 12.55
N LEU A 197 -2.00 -0.35 12.92
CA LEU A 197 -2.47 -0.82 14.23
C LEU A 197 -1.79 -0.11 15.39
N CYS A 198 -0.48 0.10 15.28
CA CYS A 198 0.28 0.82 16.30
C CYS A 198 -0.19 2.27 16.44
N VAL A 199 -0.34 3.00 15.31
CA VAL A 199 -0.70 4.43 15.38
C VAL A 199 -2.17 4.64 15.74
N VAL A 200 -3.08 3.77 15.33
CA VAL A 200 -4.49 3.79 15.77
C VAL A 200 -4.57 3.57 17.29
N ASN A 201 -3.89 2.53 17.80
CA ASN A 201 -3.84 2.29 19.23
C ASN A 201 -3.25 3.47 20.00
N GLU A 202 -2.16 4.06 19.50
CA GLU A 202 -1.49 5.20 20.15
C GLU A 202 -2.36 6.48 20.11
N ALA A 203 -3.04 6.76 19.01
CA ALA A 203 -3.98 7.87 18.89
C ALA A 203 -5.14 7.73 19.92
N LEU A 204 -5.63 6.50 20.12
CA LEU A 204 -6.66 6.19 21.09
C LEU A 204 -6.16 6.23 22.56
N ILE A 205 -4.87 5.92 22.78
CA ILE A 205 -4.25 6.13 24.12
C ILE A 205 -4.20 7.63 24.43
N ASP A 206 -3.81 8.45 23.46
CA ASP A 206 -3.75 9.90 23.64
C ASP A 206 -5.16 10.50 23.85
N ALA A 207 -6.20 9.90 23.28
CA ALA A 207 -7.61 10.18 23.56
C ALA A 207 -8.11 9.58 24.90
N ARG A 208 -7.26 8.88 25.68
CA ARG A 208 -7.61 8.20 26.93
C ARG A 208 -8.70 7.13 26.80
N VAL A 209 -8.80 6.50 25.63
CA VAL A 209 -9.78 5.42 25.37
C VAL A 209 -9.39 4.15 26.16
N PRO A 210 -10.35 3.46 26.82
CA PRO A 210 -10.09 2.22 27.54
C PRO A 210 -9.51 1.11 26.62
N ALA A 211 -8.63 0.27 27.16
CA ALA A 211 -7.88 -0.74 26.39
C ALA A 211 -8.75 -1.69 25.56
N VAL A 212 -9.91 -2.12 26.09
CA VAL A 212 -10.85 -2.99 25.35
C VAL A 212 -11.43 -2.27 24.13
N MET A 213 -11.80 -0.99 24.28
CA MET A 213 -12.32 -0.19 23.18
C MET A 213 -11.24 0.09 22.12
N ARG A 214 -9.97 0.28 22.56
CA ARG A 214 -8.85 0.41 21.62
C ARG A 214 -8.65 -0.87 20.81
N LEU A 215 -8.71 -2.02 21.45
CA LEU A 215 -8.66 -3.31 20.76
C LEU A 215 -9.82 -3.44 19.77
N ALA A 216 -11.05 -3.09 20.17
CA ALA A 216 -12.21 -3.10 19.29
C ALA A 216 -12.03 -2.17 18.08
N ALA A 217 -11.49 -0.96 18.26
CA ALA A 217 -11.18 -0.05 17.18
C ALA A 217 -10.12 -0.61 16.21
N CYS A 218 -9.06 -1.23 16.75
CA CYS A 218 -8.05 -1.89 15.92
C CYS A 218 -8.65 -3.05 15.12
N PHE A 219 -9.51 -3.87 15.74
CA PHE A 219 -10.24 -4.92 15.02
C PHE A 219 -11.16 -4.35 13.95
N SER A 220 -11.94 -3.32 14.27
CA SER A 220 -12.83 -2.65 13.31
C SER A 220 -12.06 -2.23 12.05
N VAL A 221 -10.95 -1.49 12.21
CA VAL A 221 -10.13 -1.03 11.08
C VAL A 221 -9.48 -2.20 10.33
N SER A 222 -8.97 -3.22 11.04
CA SER A 222 -8.25 -4.33 10.41
C SER A 222 -9.16 -5.38 9.76
N ALA A 223 -10.43 -5.47 10.18
CA ALA A 223 -11.40 -6.41 9.64
C ALA A 223 -12.07 -5.95 8.34
N THR A 224 -11.70 -4.78 7.81
CA THR A 224 -12.23 -4.30 6.54
C THR A 224 -11.73 -5.14 5.36
N SER A 225 -12.54 -5.27 4.31
CA SER A 225 -12.12 -5.95 3.08
C SER A 225 -10.96 -5.22 2.40
N VAL A 226 -10.89 -3.89 2.56
CA VAL A 226 -9.76 -3.08 2.08
C VAL A 226 -8.46 -3.54 2.71
N VAL A 227 -8.41 -3.73 4.03
CA VAL A 227 -7.20 -4.21 4.71
C VAL A 227 -6.89 -5.65 4.35
N SER A 228 -7.87 -6.57 4.44
CA SER A 228 -7.63 -7.99 4.17
C SER A 228 -7.15 -8.25 2.74
N ARG A 229 -7.67 -7.52 1.76
CA ARG A 229 -7.25 -7.60 0.37
C ARG A 229 -5.89 -6.95 0.13
N GLN A 230 -5.67 -5.76 0.67
CA GLN A 230 -4.40 -5.06 0.48
C GLN A 230 -3.24 -5.71 1.24
N LEU A 231 -3.50 -6.43 2.32
CA LEU A 231 -2.46 -7.20 3.04
C LEU A 231 -1.70 -8.18 2.14
N ILE A 232 -2.34 -8.72 1.11
CA ILE A 232 -1.77 -9.73 0.20
C ILE A 232 -1.49 -9.18 -1.20
N SER A 233 -1.69 -7.89 -1.40
CA SER A 233 -1.43 -7.18 -2.66
C SER A 233 -0.43 -6.04 -2.48
N GLN A 234 -0.07 -5.36 -3.54
CA GLN A 234 0.81 -4.19 -3.52
C GLN A 234 0.03 -2.87 -3.64
N GLU A 235 -1.32 -2.93 -3.55
CA GLU A 235 -2.16 -1.74 -3.49
C GLU A 235 -1.73 -0.83 -2.32
N ASN A 236 -1.84 0.47 -2.48
CA ASN A 236 -1.21 1.44 -1.57
C ASN A 236 -2.21 2.38 -0.85
N ASP A 237 -3.53 2.09 -0.90
CA ASP A 237 -4.53 2.91 -0.17
C ASP A 237 -4.45 2.69 1.34
N LEU A 238 -4.05 1.48 1.77
CA LEU A 238 -3.69 1.16 3.16
C LEU A 238 -2.52 2.04 3.65
N ALA A 239 -1.53 2.28 2.79
CA ALA A 239 -0.39 3.13 3.09
C ALA A 239 -0.82 4.60 3.29
N VAL A 240 -1.75 5.11 2.48
CA VAL A 240 -2.32 6.46 2.63
C VAL A 240 -2.99 6.60 4.01
N ALA A 241 -3.86 5.67 4.40
CA ALA A 241 -4.52 5.69 5.70
C ALA A 241 -3.52 5.62 6.87
N THR A 242 -2.54 4.74 6.76
CA THR A 242 -1.51 4.54 7.78
C THR A 242 -0.69 5.80 8.00
N LEU A 243 -0.24 6.44 6.94
CA LEU A 243 0.60 7.63 7.03
C LEU A 243 -0.20 8.87 7.47
N LEU A 244 -1.49 8.96 7.09
CA LEU A 244 -2.39 9.99 7.61
C LEU A 244 -2.52 9.91 9.13
N VAL A 245 -2.85 8.71 9.67
CA VAL A 245 -3.00 8.51 11.11
C VAL A 245 -1.66 8.67 11.84
N SER A 246 -0.55 8.23 11.23
CA SER A 246 0.81 8.41 11.77
C SER A 246 1.15 9.90 11.91
N ALA A 247 0.94 10.67 10.84
CA ALA A 247 1.17 12.11 10.83
C ALA A 247 0.34 12.82 11.90
N ALA A 248 -0.96 12.48 12.01
CA ALA A 248 -1.87 13.03 13.01
C ALA A 248 -1.42 12.70 14.45
N CYS A 249 -1.06 11.43 14.71
CA CYS A 249 -0.63 10.97 16.03
C CYS A 249 0.66 11.67 16.49
N PHE A 250 1.68 11.70 15.63
CA PHE A 250 2.96 12.34 15.99
C PHE A 250 2.88 13.88 16.02
N ALA A 251 2.05 14.49 15.16
CA ALA A 251 1.83 15.94 15.20
C ALA A 251 1.10 16.36 16.46
N TRP A 252 0.06 15.62 16.89
CA TRP A 252 -0.61 15.91 18.15
C TRP A 252 0.36 15.85 19.34
N ARG A 253 1.22 14.86 19.40
CA ARG A 253 2.21 14.74 20.48
C ARG A 253 3.19 15.87 20.50
N TRP A 254 3.61 16.33 19.33
CA TRP A 254 4.44 17.53 19.22
C TRP A 254 3.71 18.78 19.76
N LEU A 255 2.44 18.96 19.40
CA LEU A 255 1.61 20.08 19.87
C LEU A 255 1.36 20.02 21.39
N ALA A 256 1.28 18.83 21.97
CA ALA A 256 1.00 18.61 23.41
C ALA A 256 2.25 18.59 24.29
N ASP A 257 3.44 18.41 23.72
CA ASP A 257 4.70 18.30 24.46
C ASP A 257 5.37 19.66 24.61
N ASP A 258 5.49 20.15 25.84
CA ASP A 258 6.21 21.40 26.16
C ASP A 258 7.74 21.29 25.96
N ARG A 259 8.27 20.12 25.57
CA ARG A 259 9.72 19.84 25.47
C ARG A 259 10.40 20.33 24.21
N GLN A 260 9.87 21.25 23.44
CA GLN A 260 10.50 21.91 22.28
C GLN A 260 11.20 20.96 21.27
N ARG A 261 10.75 19.71 21.13
CA ARG A 261 11.28 18.80 20.13
C ARG A 261 10.77 19.19 18.74
N LEU A 262 11.58 18.92 17.73
CA LEU A 262 11.14 19.15 16.35
C LEU A 262 10.13 18.06 15.91
N PRO A 263 9.16 18.40 15.04
CA PRO A 263 8.10 17.49 14.62
C PRO A 263 8.56 16.50 13.54
N TYR A 264 9.77 15.93 13.67
CA TYR A 264 10.38 15.10 12.63
C TYR A 264 9.53 13.91 12.20
N LEU A 265 8.97 13.15 13.17
CA LEU A 265 8.20 11.95 12.84
C LEU A 265 6.91 12.27 12.10
N ALA A 266 6.23 13.35 12.49
CA ALA A 266 5.04 13.81 11.80
C ALA A 266 5.39 14.31 10.39
N ALA A 267 6.46 15.10 10.26
CA ALA A 267 6.92 15.60 8.97
C ALA A 267 7.38 14.46 8.04
N MET A 268 8.11 13.46 8.55
CA MET A 268 8.46 12.25 7.79
C MET A 268 7.21 11.52 7.27
N SER A 269 6.19 11.35 8.12
CA SER A 269 4.93 10.73 7.72
C SER A 269 4.22 11.53 6.62
N ILE A 270 4.27 12.88 6.67
CA ILE A 270 3.75 13.77 5.61
C ILE A 270 4.55 13.62 4.32
N GLY A 271 5.88 13.64 4.38
CA GLY A 271 6.73 13.47 3.22
C GLY A 271 6.52 12.11 2.54
N LEU A 272 6.43 11.04 3.32
CA LEU A 272 6.08 9.71 2.81
C LEU A 272 4.71 9.71 2.15
N LEU A 273 3.68 10.32 2.78
CA LEU A 273 2.31 10.37 2.29
C LEU A 273 2.22 11.10 0.94
N PHE A 274 2.94 12.20 0.76
CA PHE A 274 3.03 12.90 -0.52
C PHE A 274 3.58 12.03 -1.65
N GLY A 275 4.44 11.07 -1.33
CA GLY A 275 5.06 10.17 -2.30
C GLY A 275 4.30 8.86 -2.55
N ILE A 276 3.05 8.68 -2.07
CA ILE A 276 2.28 7.44 -2.30
C ILE A 276 1.43 7.53 -3.56
N LYS A 277 0.54 8.50 -3.61
CA LYS A 277 -0.45 8.72 -4.70
C LYS A 277 -0.84 10.18 -4.79
N TYR A 278 -1.32 10.64 -5.94
CA TYR A 278 -1.74 12.04 -6.11
C TYR A 278 -2.90 12.45 -5.18
N TYR A 279 -3.90 11.62 -4.96
CA TYR A 279 -4.98 11.98 -4.04
C TYR A 279 -4.52 12.06 -2.57
N ALA A 280 -3.43 11.39 -2.22
CA ALA A 280 -2.85 11.45 -0.88
C ALA A 280 -2.30 12.85 -0.53
N ILE A 281 -1.96 13.66 -1.54
CA ILE A 281 -1.58 15.07 -1.36
C ILE A 281 -2.68 15.83 -0.61
N GLY A 282 -3.95 15.62 -0.98
CA GLY A 282 -5.07 16.26 -0.31
C GLY A 282 -5.12 15.94 1.18
N TYR A 283 -4.99 14.67 1.54
CA TYR A 283 -4.95 14.24 2.95
C TYR A 283 -3.73 14.82 3.70
N ALA A 284 -2.57 14.85 3.06
CA ALA A 284 -1.37 15.45 3.65
C ALA A 284 -1.56 16.96 3.91
N LEU A 285 -2.12 17.69 2.95
CA LEU A 285 -2.40 19.13 3.10
C LEU A 285 -3.41 19.41 4.23
N VAL A 286 -4.40 18.54 4.43
CA VAL A 286 -5.32 18.62 5.58
C VAL A 286 -4.54 18.55 6.89
N VAL A 287 -3.65 17.57 7.05
CA VAL A 287 -2.83 17.48 8.28
C VAL A 287 -1.94 18.70 8.43
N VAL A 288 -1.25 19.12 7.36
CA VAL A 288 -0.36 20.30 7.40
C VAL A 288 -1.15 21.54 7.84
N GLY A 289 -2.32 21.79 7.25
CA GLY A 289 -3.17 22.96 7.56
C GLY A 289 -3.76 22.93 8.97
N VAL A 290 -4.31 21.80 9.39
CA VAL A 290 -4.90 21.66 10.73
C VAL A 290 -3.82 21.83 11.80
N VAL A 291 -2.66 21.17 11.66
CA VAL A 291 -1.55 21.30 12.62
C VAL A 291 -0.99 22.71 12.63
N ALA A 292 -0.86 23.36 11.48
CA ALA A 292 -0.42 24.77 11.40
C ALA A 292 -1.37 25.71 12.15
N ALA A 293 -2.70 25.51 11.99
CA ALA A 293 -3.71 26.30 12.71
C ALA A 293 -3.63 26.08 14.23
N PHE A 294 -3.44 24.86 14.70
CA PHE A 294 -3.25 24.55 16.12
C PHE A 294 -1.92 25.10 16.63
N ALA A 295 -0.81 24.94 15.90
CA ALA A 295 0.49 25.48 16.25
C ALA A 295 0.47 27.00 16.37
N LEU A 296 -0.22 27.69 15.45
CA LEU A 296 -0.39 29.15 15.50
C LEU A 296 -1.12 29.60 16.78
N ARG A 297 -2.16 28.87 17.17
CA ARG A 297 -2.99 29.21 18.35
C ARG A 297 -2.28 28.88 19.68
N THR A 298 -1.43 27.86 19.73
CA THR A 298 -0.82 27.38 20.98
C THR A 298 0.60 27.88 21.17
N GLY A 299 1.41 27.90 20.10
CA GLY A 299 2.83 28.24 20.11
C GLY A 299 3.21 29.46 19.25
N GLY A 300 2.19 30.08 18.58
CA GLY A 300 2.39 31.26 17.76
C GLY A 300 3.15 31.00 16.44
N TRP A 301 3.58 32.07 15.79
CA TRP A 301 4.19 32.06 14.47
C TRP A 301 5.47 31.18 14.41
N LYS A 302 6.30 31.20 15.44
CA LYS A 302 7.55 30.42 15.45
C LYS A 302 7.28 28.92 15.37
N SER A 303 6.32 28.39 16.13
CA SER A 303 5.93 26.99 16.09
C SER A 303 5.35 26.62 14.73
N THR A 304 4.51 27.49 14.15
CA THR A 304 3.95 27.28 12.81
C THR A 304 5.03 27.25 11.74
N ALA A 305 5.98 28.19 11.77
CA ALA A 305 7.09 28.22 10.83
C ALA A 305 7.97 26.96 10.95
N THR A 306 8.29 26.52 12.19
CA THR A 306 9.01 25.26 12.43
C THR A 306 8.28 24.07 11.83
N TRP A 307 6.98 23.96 12.06
CA TRP A 307 6.14 22.89 11.48
C TRP A 307 6.20 22.88 9.98
N LEU A 308 5.92 24.03 9.34
CA LEU A 308 5.89 24.13 7.88
C LEU A 308 7.28 23.85 7.27
N THR A 309 8.35 24.36 7.86
CA THR A 309 9.72 24.08 7.40
C THR A 309 10.04 22.59 7.46
N CYS A 310 9.73 21.91 8.58
CA CYS A 310 9.94 20.48 8.70
C CYS A 310 9.11 19.69 7.66
N CYS A 311 7.85 20.09 7.42
CA CYS A 311 6.99 19.44 6.40
C CYS A 311 7.55 19.63 4.99
N VAL A 312 7.91 20.86 4.61
CA VAL A 312 8.49 21.15 3.28
C VAL A 312 9.77 20.36 3.08
N THR A 313 10.67 20.37 4.07
CA THR A 313 11.92 19.61 4.01
C THR A 313 11.63 18.10 3.81
N ALA A 314 10.71 17.54 4.59
CA ALA A 314 10.36 16.12 4.47
C ALA A 314 9.71 15.78 3.11
N ILE A 315 8.83 16.66 2.58
CA ILE A 315 8.22 16.50 1.25
C ILE A 315 9.30 16.50 0.17
N VAL A 316 10.22 17.46 0.21
CA VAL A 316 11.32 17.55 -0.77
C VAL A 316 12.20 16.29 -0.71
N LEU A 317 12.57 15.84 0.48
CA LEU A 317 13.46 14.70 0.65
C LEU A 317 12.78 13.34 0.33
N LEU A 318 11.51 13.16 0.68
CA LEU A 318 10.82 11.86 0.63
C LEU A 318 9.84 11.72 -0.55
N ALA A 319 9.47 12.81 -1.21
CA ALA A 319 8.57 12.78 -2.36
C ALA A 319 9.11 13.56 -3.56
N GLY A 320 10.06 14.45 -3.35
CA GLY A 320 10.56 15.38 -4.38
C GLY A 320 11.10 14.67 -5.63
N VAL A 321 11.68 13.48 -5.47
CA VAL A 321 12.18 12.68 -6.61
C VAL A 321 11.09 12.39 -7.64
N TRP A 322 9.86 12.07 -7.20
CA TRP A 322 8.76 11.73 -8.10
C TRP A 322 8.29 12.94 -8.92
N TYR A 323 8.13 14.07 -8.25
CA TYR A 323 7.69 15.30 -8.90
C TYR A 323 8.79 15.93 -9.75
N GLY A 324 10.05 15.84 -9.29
CA GLY A 324 11.23 16.24 -10.05
C GLY A 324 11.41 15.40 -11.32
N ARG A 325 11.28 14.07 -11.21
CA ARG A 325 11.30 13.15 -12.35
C ARG A 325 10.25 13.52 -13.41
N ASN A 326 9.00 13.69 -12.96
CA ASN A 326 7.92 14.05 -13.88
C ASN A 326 8.16 15.42 -14.53
N TRP A 327 8.69 16.38 -13.79
CA TRP A 327 9.05 17.68 -14.35
C TRP A 327 10.17 17.59 -15.39
N LEU A 328 11.20 16.82 -15.10
CA LEU A 328 12.33 16.64 -16.03
C LEU A 328 11.93 15.92 -17.32
N LEU A 329 11.03 14.93 -17.22
CA LEU A 329 10.65 14.11 -18.37
C LEU A 329 9.47 14.70 -19.18
N GLU A 330 8.53 15.37 -18.51
CA GLU A 330 7.25 15.78 -19.11
C GLU A 330 6.93 17.28 -18.93
N GLY A 331 7.84 18.04 -18.35
CA GLY A 331 7.66 19.49 -18.13
C GLY A 331 6.61 19.86 -17.07
N THR A 332 6.01 18.88 -16.39
CA THR A 332 5.03 19.13 -15.31
C THR A 332 5.21 18.16 -14.13
N PRO A 333 5.25 18.67 -12.87
CA PRO A 333 5.49 17.81 -11.72
C PRO A 333 4.32 16.86 -11.40
N LEU A 334 3.10 17.22 -11.79
CA LEU A 334 1.89 16.40 -11.54
C LEU A 334 1.41 15.68 -12.80
N PHE A 335 2.33 15.36 -13.73
CA PHE A 335 1.97 14.66 -14.95
C PHE A 335 0.98 13.49 -14.69
N PRO A 336 -0.06 13.29 -15.51
CA PRO A 336 -0.38 14.01 -16.76
C PRO A 336 -1.12 15.35 -16.59
N LYS A 337 -1.31 15.82 -15.33
CA LYS A 337 -1.94 17.12 -15.05
C LYS A 337 -0.93 18.25 -15.22
N GLY A 338 -1.26 19.19 -16.10
CA GLY A 338 -0.50 20.42 -16.30
C GLY A 338 -1.20 21.63 -15.69
N PHE A 339 -0.43 22.68 -15.46
CA PHE A 339 -0.94 23.96 -14.98
C PHE A 339 -0.90 24.99 -16.12
N LYS A 340 -2.00 25.12 -16.84
CA LYS A 340 -2.12 26.02 -18.01
C LYS A 340 -1.70 27.46 -17.69
N ALA A 341 -2.00 27.93 -16.47
CA ALA A 341 -1.59 29.25 -16.00
C ALA A 341 -0.07 29.44 -15.92
N LEU A 342 0.70 28.35 -15.85
CA LEU A 342 2.16 28.32 -15.82
C LEU A 342 2.76 27.85 -17.17
N GLY A 343 1.94 27.77 -18.22
CA GLY A 343 2.38 27.31 -19.55
C GLY A 343 2.65 25.81 -19.65
N MET A 344 2.28 25.02 -18.63
CA MET A 344 2.49 23.57 -18.63
C MET A 344 1.40 22.83 -19.42
N ALA A 345 1.80 21.88 -20.25
CA ALA A 345 0.87 21.05 -21.01
C ALA A 345 -0.01 20.20 -20.09
N ASP A 346 -1.32 20.17 -20.36
CA ASP A 346 -2.28 19.35 -19.61
C ASP A 346 -2.78 18.21 -20.49
N GLN A 347 -2.30 17.02 -20.24
CA GLN A 347 -2.66 15.78 -20.96
C GLN A 347 -3.71 14.96 -20.18
N TRP A 348 -4.18 15.46 -19.02
CA TRP A 348 -5.09 14.71 -18.14
C TRP A 348 -6.35 14.25 -18.85
N ASP A 349 -6.99 15.14 -19.59
CA ASP A 349 -8.26 14.85 -20.26
C ASP A 349 -8.10 13.82 -21.39
N ALA A 350 -6.95 13.81 -22.08
CA ALA A 350 -6.65 12.83 -23.10
C ALA A 350 -6.34 11.45 -22.50
N MET A 351 -5.51 11.41 -21.47
CA MET A 351 -5.10 10.15 -20.82
C MET A 351 -6.15 9.57 -19.87
N ARG A 352 -7.04 10.41 -19.36
CA ARG A 352 -8.06 10.05 -18.36
C ARG A 352 -9.42 10.67 -18.73
N PRO A 353 -9.98 10.34 -19.89
CA PRO A 353 -11.27 10.88 -20.30
C PRO A 353 -12.34 10.49 -19.26
N GLY A 354 -13.06 11.49 -18.73
CA GLY A 354 -14.13 11.32 -17.76
C GLY A 354 -13.75 11.35 -16.27
N ASN A 355 -12.48 11.50 -15.92
CA ASN A 355 -12.06 11.72 -14.53
C ASN A 355 -12.34 13.13 -14.01
N ARG A 356 -13.23 13.86 -14.65
CA ARG A 356 -13.57 15.25 -14.28
C ARG A 356 -14.52 15.37 -13.10
N PHE A 357 -15.19 14.27 -12.74
CA PHE A 357 -16.29 14.33 -11.80
C PHE A 357 -15.92 13.69 -10.46
N SER A 358 -15.87 14.50 -9.43
CA SER A 358 -15.80 14.04 -8.05
C SER A 358 -17.15 13.55 -7.55
N THR A 359 -17.15 12.79 -6.45
CA THR A 359 -18.37 12.36 -5.75
C THR A 359 -19.28 13.57 -5.38
N LEU A 360 -18.66 14.72 -5.05
CA LEU A 360 -19.38 15.97 -4.74
C LEU A 360 -20.15 16.52 -5.94
N MET A 361 -19.55 16.50 -7.13
CA MET A 361 -20.18 17.07 -8.34
C MET A 361 -21.41 16.27 -8.79
N ARG A 362 -21.56 15.05 -8.28
CA ARG A 362 -22.71 14.15 -8.50
C ARG A 362 -23.66 14.08 -7.34
N GLY A 363 -23.41 14.83 -6.27
CA GLY A 363 -24.16 14.78 -5.00
C GLY A 363 -25.62 15.23 -5.07
N GLY A 364 -26.14 15.61 -6.25
CA GLY A 364 -27.57 15.83 -6.48
C GLY A 364 -28.37 14.53 -6.64
N ASP A 365 -27.73 13.38 -6.77
CA ASP A 365 -28.39 12.09 -6.94
C ASP A 365 -28.38 11.29 -5.63
N ALA A 366 -29.51 11.28 -4.94
CA ALA A 366 -29.72 10.55 -3.69
C ALA A 366 -29.48 9.04 -3.84
N GLU A 367 -29.69 8.48 -5.05
CA GLU A 367 -29.45 7.08 -5.31
C GLU A 367 -27.95 6.76 -5.33
N ILE A 368 -27.12 7.66 -5.85
CA ILE A 368 -25.66 7.53 -5.80
C ILE A 368 -25.18 7.50 -4.35
N PHE A 369 -25.69 8.40 -3.53
CA PHE A 369 -25.36 8.47 -2.10
C PHE A 369 -25.77 7.19 -1.36
N ARG A 370 -26.95 6.68 -1.65
CA ARG A 370 -27.44 5.40 -1.07
C ARG A 370 -26.57 4.23 -1.50
N LYS A 371 -26.24 4.13 -2.79
CA LYS A 371 -25.36 3.06 -3.33
C LYS A 371 -23.96 3.13 -2.76
N LEU A 372 -23.39 4.33 -2.59
CA LEU A 372 -22.09 4.54 -1.99
C LEU A 372 -22.09 4.15 -0.51
N SER A 373 -23.08 4.57 0.26
CA SER A 373 -23.22 4.20 1.68
C SER A 373 -23.36 2.68 1.85
N TRP A 374 -24.12 2.02 0.98
CA TRP A 374 -24.24 0.57 0.97
C TRP A 374 -22.90 -0.10 0.63
N ALA A 375 -22.18 0.42 -0.36
CA ALA A 375 -20.86 -0.08 -0.73
C ALA A 375 -19.85 0.01 0.43
N TRP A 376 -19.89 1.08 1.21
CA TRP A 376 -19.08 1.22 2.42
C TRP A 376 -19.44 0.17 3.48
N ALA A 377 -20.72 -0.06 3.75
CA ALA A 377 -21.17 -1.09 4.69
C ALA A 377 -20.79 -2.49 4.24
N GLU A 378 -20.86 -2.75 2.94
CA GLU A 378 -20.50 -4.03 2.32
C GLU A 378 -18.99 -4.31 2.33
N GLN A 379 -18.17 -3.29 2.09
CA GLN A 379 -16.72 -3.43 1.94
C GLN A 379 -15.95 -3.25 3.25
N ASP A 380 -16.35 -2.30 4.08
CA ASP A 380 -15.65 -1.99 5.33
C ASP A 380 -16.26 -2.72 6.53
N GLY A 381 -17.39 -3.38 6.33
CA GLY A 381 -18.15 -4.00 7.41
C GLY A 381 -19.01 -3.00 8.19
N PRO A 382 -20.10 -3.50 8.84
CA PRO A 382 -21.04 -2.67 9.58
C PRO A 382 -20.40 -1.82 10.69
N SER A 383 -19.40 -2.35 11.41
CA SER A 383 -18.77 -1.61 12.51
C SER A 383 -17.95 -0.43 12.04
N THR A 384 -17.14 -0.62 10.99
CA THR A 384 -16.30 0.46 10.43
C THR A 384 -17.14 1.48 9.71
N TRP A 385 -18.16 1.04 8.97
CA TRP A 385 -19.12 1.94 8.35
C TRP A 385 -19.82 2.83 9.39
N LEU A 386 -20.37 2.24 10.46
CA LEU A 386 -21.04 3.00 11.52
C LEU A 386 -20.06 3.93 12.25
N ALA A 387 -18.86 3.47 12.56
CA ALA A 387 -17.83 4.28 13.18
C ALA A 387 -17.42 5.46 12.30
N THR A 388 -17.30 5.24 10.98
CA THR A 388 -17.00 6.28 10.00
C THR A 388 -18.13 7.31 9.92
N MET A 389 -19.37 6.87 9.73
CA MET A 389 -20.52 7.78 9.65
C MET A 389 -20.69 8.57 10.95
N THR A 390 -20.56 7.90 12.11
CA THR A 390 -20.61 8.57 13.41
C THR A 390 -19.47 9.59 13.55
N GLY A 391 -18.23 9.21 13.21
CA GLY A 391 -17.06 10.10 13.24
C GLY A 391 -17.26 11.35 12.37
N VAL A 392 -17.75 11.17 11.14
CA VAL A 392 -18.06 12.29 10.24
C VAL A 392 -19.15 13.18 10.81
N CYS A 393 -20.28 12.61 11.28
CA CYS A 393 -21.39 13.38 11.84
C CYS A 393 -20.98 14.17 13.09
N VAL A 394 -20.20 13.58 14.00
CA VAL A 394 -19.78 14.27 15.23
C VAL A 394 -18.65 15.27 14.99
N SER A 395 -17.92 15.16 13.87
CA SER A 395 -16.81 16.07 13.56
C SER A 395 -17.26 17.52 13.42
N ILE A 396 -18.44 17.77 12.85
CA ILE A 396 -18.98 19.11 12.65
C ILE A 396 -19.28 19.80 13.99
N PRO A 397 -20.16 19.27 14.87
CA PRO A 397 -20.45 19.92 16.13
C PRO A 397 -19.24 20.02 17.06
N ILE A 398 -18.39 18.98 17.13
CA ILE A 398 -17.17 19.03 17.95
C ILE A 398 -16.20 20.07 17.40
N GLY A 399 -15.96 20.09 16.08
CA GLY A 399 -15.05 21.03 15.43
C GLY A 399 -15.48 22.48 15.63
N LEU A 400 -16.76 22.79 15.39
CA LEU A 400 -17.29 24.15 15.49
C LEU A 400 -17.45 24.62 16.93
N TYR A 401 -18.13 23.83 17.79
CA TYR A 401 -18.45 24.26 19.16
C TYR A 401 -17.19 24.43 20.02
N TYR A 402 -16.31 23.45 20.04
CA TYR A 402 -15.14 23.49 20.92
C TYR A 402 -13.98 24.31 20.36
N TRP A 403 -13.94 24.60 19.06
CA TRP A 403 -12.97 25.53 18.50
C TRP A 403 -13.04 26.92 19.14
N TRP A 404 -14.24 27.39 19.44
CA TRP A 404 -14.45 28.70 20.05
C TRP A 404 -14.36 28.67 21.58
N SER A 405 -14.76 27.57 22.22
CA SER A 405 -14.93 27.55 23.69
C SER A 405 -13.68 27.26 24.48
N LYS A 406 -12.79 26.38 24.05
CA LYS A 406 -11.52 26.01 24.74
C LYS A 406 -10.44 25.55 23.76
N PRO A 407 -9.68 26.47 23.16
CA PRO A 407 -8.75 26.12 22.07
C PRO A 407 -7.49 25.37 22.52
N LYS A 408 -7.08 25.43 23.78
CA LYS A 408 -5.83 24.81 24.26
C LYS A 408 -6.10 23.35 24.64
N GLN A 409 -5.50 22.40 23.87
CA GLN A 409 -5.37 20.99 24.22
C GLN A 409 -6.61 20.09 24.07
N ASN A 410 -7.55 20.39 23.17
CA ASN A 410 -8.63 19.44 22.95
C ASN A 410 -8.32 18.50 21.77
N TYR A 411 -7.85 17.28 22.08
CA TYR A 411 -7.52 16.26 21.09
C TYR A 411 -8.73 15.87 20.22
N LEU A 412 -9.94 15.88 20.79
CA LEU A 412 -11.16 15.60 20.03
C LEU A 412 -11.41 16.67 18.95
N VAL A 413 -11.15 17.93 19.23
CA VAL A 413 -11.27 19.02 18.24
C VAL A 413 -10.26 18.86 17.13
N PHE A 414 -9.02 18.48 17.46
CA PHE A 414 -7.99 18.19 16.49
C PHE A 414 -8.41 17.04 15.55
N LEU A 415 -8.86 15.91 16.10
CA LEU A 415 -9.39 14.78 15.33
C LEU A 415 -10.63 15.16 14.50
N ALA A 416 -11.51 15.99 15.03
CA ALA A 416 -12.71 16.45 14.33
C ALA A 416 -12.36 17.26 13.08
N TRP A 417 -11.41 18.19 13.17
CA TRP A 417 -10.94 18.96 11.99
C TRP A 417 -10.22 18.09 10.97
N LEU A 418 -9.43 17.13 11.42
CA LEU A 418 -8.80 16.15 10.52
C LEU A 418 -9.85 15.30 9.80
N THR A 419 -10.87 14.83 10.52
CA THR A 419 -11.97 14.04 9.93
C THR A 419 -12.75 14.86 8.92
N LEU A 420 -13.11 16.10 9.26
CA LEU A 420 -13.83 17.01 8.37
C LEU A 420 -13.03 17.31 7.10
N GLY A 421 -11.76 17.67 7.24
CA GLY A 421 -10.88 17.89 6.11
C GLY A 421 -10.69 16.63 5.24
N SER A 422 -10.54 15.47 5.87
CA SER A 422 -10.46 14.18 5.16
C SER A 422 -11.75 13.85 4.41
N THR A 423 -12.92 14.21 4.97
CA THR A 423 -14.22 14.09 4.29
C THR A 423 -14.24 14.95 3.03
N CYS A 424 -13.79 16.21 3.12
CA CYS A 424 -13.69 17.09 1.96
C CYS A 424 -12.80 16.49 0.88
N VAL A 425 -11.60 15.98 1.25
CA VAL A 425 -10.69 15.33 0.30
C VAL A 425 -11.35 14.14 -0.39
N TYR A 426 -11.98 13.25 0.38
CA TYR A 426 -12.65 12.08 -0.18
C TYR A 426 -13.76 12.47 -1.16
N VAL A 427 -14.61 13.41 -0.77
CA VAL A 427 -15.74 13.88 -1.59
C VAL A 427 -15.24 14.55 -2.88
N MET A 428 -14.08 15.23 -2.83
CA MET A 428 -13.46 15.87 -3.99
C MET A 428 -12.62 14.93 -4.85
N THR A 429 -12.29 13.73 -4.35
CA THR A 429 -11.46 12.77 -5.11
C THR A 429 -12.20 12.32 -6.37
N PRO A 430 -11.58 12.40 -7.57
CA PRO A 430 -12.19 11.99 -8.81
C PRO A 430 -12.49 10.49 -8.83
N ASN A 431 -13.68 10.13 -9.27
CA ASN A 431 -14.10 8.74 -9.43
C ASN A 431 -13.92 8.31 -10.89
N VAL A 432 -12.90 7.49 -11.13
CA VAL A 432 -12.34 7.18 -12.45
C VAL A 432 -13.23 6.29 -13.34
N ILE A 433 -14.15 5.54 -12.76
CA ILE A 433 -14.67 4.32 -13.39
C ILE A 433 -15.90 4.55 -14.28
N GLU A 434 -16.51 5.71 -14.21
CA GLU A 434 -17.77 5.99 -14.91
C GLU A 434 -17.71 5.98 -16.41
N THR A 435 -16.57 6.41 -16.98
CA THR A 435 -16.42 6.50 -18.43
C THR A 435 -16.09 5.15 -19.08
N VAL A 436 -15.48 4.25 -18.33
CA VAL A 436 -15.12 2.92 -18.83
C VAL A 436 -16.31 1.97 -18.80
N PHE A 437 -17.19 2.11 -17.79
CA PHE A 437 -18.28 1.15 -17.55
C PHE A 437 -19.69 1.71 -17.76
N GLY A 438 -19.85 3.00 -17.96
CA GLY A 438 -21.13 3.71 -17.99
C GLY A 438 -21.79 3.76 -16.60
N THR A 439 -22.83 4.60 -16.48
CA THR A 439 -23.57 4.83 -15.22
C THR A 439 -24.28 3.58 -14.69
N GLN A 440 -24.56 2.60 -15.53
CA GLN A 440 -25.27 1.37 -15.15
C GLN A 440 -24.38 0.36 -14.40
N ASN A 441 -23.06 0.42 -14.53
CA ASN A 441 -22.13 -0.53 -13.90
C ASN A 441 -21.45 0.03 -12.63
N MET A 442 -22.13 0.90 -11.88
CA MET A 442 -21.68 1.37 -10.56
C MET A 442 -21.37 0.25 -9.54
N LEU A 443 -21.79 -0.99 -9.83
CA LEU A 443 -21.44 -2.16 -9.01
C LEU A 443 -19.94 -2.46 -9.02
N ALA A 444 -19.26 -2.26 -10.14
CA ALA A 444 -17.81 -2.40 -10.22
C ALA A 444 -17.05 -1.27 -9.47
N MET A 445 -17.70 -0.12 -9.29
CA MET A 445 -17.15 1.04 -8.57
C MET A 445 -17.14 0.86 -7.05
N ARG A 446 -17.92 -0.04 -6.48
CA ARG A 446 -18.11 -0.18 -5.03
C ARG A 446 -16.78 -0.30 -4.31
N TYR A 447 -15.93 -1.21 -4.73
CA TYR A 447 -14.62 -1.41 -4.11
C TYR A 447 -13.69 -0.20 -4.31
N HIS A 448 -13.55 0.29 -5.54
CA HIS A 448 -12.61 1.38 -5.85
C HIS A 448 -12.98 2.69 -5.14
N SER A 449 -14.28 3.01 -5.06
CA SER A 449 -14.72 4.20 -4.35
C SER A 449 -14.47 4.13 -2.86
N VAL A 450 -14.67 2.96 -2.25
CA VAL A 450 -14.49 2.75 -0.81
C VAL A 450 -13.02 2.77 -0.44
N ARG A 451 -12.13 2.11 -1.20
CA ARG A 451 -10.70 2.08 -0.86
C ARG A 451 -10.06 3.47 -0.82
N PHE A 452 -10.47 4.40 -1.70
CA PHE A 452 -9.99 5.79 -1.65
C PHE A 452 -10.47 6.57 -0.42
N GLY A 453 -11.56 6.11 0.20
CA GLY A 453 -12.10 6.63 1.45
C GLY A 453 -11.50 5.98 2.70
N PHE A 454 -10.68 4.94 2.58
CA PHE A 454 -10.18 4.20 3.74
C PHE A 454 -9.36 5.08 4.69
N ALA A 455 -8.64 6.08 4.18
CA ALA A 455 -7.96 7.07 5.01
C ALA A 455 -8.94 7.88 5.89
N LEU A 456 -10.09 8.27 5.33
CA LEU A 456 -11.20 8.88 6.09
C LEU A 456 -11.76 7.89 7.12
N ALA A 457 -11.99 6.62 6.72
CA ALA A 457 -12.52 5.59 7.62
C ALA A 457 -11.63 5.40 8.85
N ALA A 458 -10.33 5.33 8.67
CA ALA A 458 -9.37 5.15 9.76
C ALA A 458 -9.40 6.32 10.76
N ILE A 459 -9.34 7.58 10.30
CA ILE A 459 -9.33 8.75 11.20
C ILE A 459 -10.71 8.99 11.84
N ALA A 460 -11.80 8.76 11.10
CA ALA A 460 -13.15 8.88 11.62
C ALA A 460 -13.45 7.81 12.67
N THR A 461 -12.97 6.59 12.50
CA THR A 461 -13.05 5.52 13.51
C THR A 461 -12.32 5.93 14.79
N VAL A 462 -11.12 6.49 14.70
CA VAL A 462 -10.40 7.01 15.87
C VAL A 462 -11.22 8.08 16.58
N LEU A 463 -11.80 9.04 15.84
CA LEU A 463 -12.66 10.08 16.42
C LEU A 463 -13.92 9.50 17.08
N CYS A 464 -14.59 8.54 16.43
CA CYS A 464 -15.79 7.88 16.96
C CYS A 464 -15.50 7.23 18.33
N PHE A 465 -14.50 6.38 18.41
CA PHE A 465 -14.13 5.71 19.66
C PHE A 465 -13.64 6.68 20.74
N ALA A 466 -12.91 7.73 20.35
CA ALA A 466 -12.50 8.79 21.26
C ALA A 466 -13.71 9.55 21.83
N THR A 467 -14.70 9.84 21.02
CA THR A 467 -15.95 10.53 21.43
C THR A 467 -16.79 9.65 22.36
N VAL A 468 -16.97 8.37 22.03
CA VAL A 468 -17.67 7.40 22.88
C VAL A 468 -17.00 7.27 24.26
N ALA A 469 -15.68 7.22 24.29
CA ALA A 469 -14.92 7.12 25.54
C ALA A 469 -15.00 8.42 26.39
N TRP A 470 -15.14 9.57 25.74
CA TRP A 470 -15.28 10.85 26.41
C TRP A 470 -16.62 11.00 27.14
N HIS A 471 -17.69 10.42 26.60
CA HIS A 471 -19.00 10.37 27.20
C HIS A 471 -19.07 9.29 28.31
N ARG A 472 -18.64 9.62 29.53
CA ARG A 472 -18.56 8.68 30.68
C ARG A 472 -19.92 8.24 31.23
N GLY A 473 -21.05 8.77 30.76
CA GLY A 473 -22.40 8.45 31.23
C GLY A 473 -22.97 7.16 30.62
N ARG A 474 -24.25 6.88 30.93
CA ARG A 474 -25.01 5.72 30.41
C ARG A 474 -25.01 5.63 28.89
N LEU A 475 -25.06 6.77 28.19
CA LEU A 475 -25.00 6.85 26.73
C LEU A 475 -23.65 6.32 26.20
N GLY A 476 -22.55 6.72 26.81
CA GLY A 476 -21.21 6.21 26.39
C GLY A 476 -21.07 4.71 26.62
N GLN A 477 -21.62 4.17 27.70
CA GLN A 477 -21.64 2.73 27.97
C GLN A 477 -22.50 1.99 26.93
N PHE A 478 -23.70 2.50 26.62
CA PHE A 478 -24.59 1.94 25.60
C PHE A 478 -23.91 1.92 24.23
N LEU A 479 -23.38 3.07 23.78
CA LEU A 479 -22.66 3.18 22.51
C LEU A 479 -21.44 2.22 22.46
N GLY A 480 -20.71 2.09 23.58
CA GLY A 480 -19.60 1.14 23.71
C GLY A 480 -20.03 -0.32 23.53
N ILE A 481 -21.20 -0.69 24.05
CA ILE A 481 -21.78 -2.01 23.86
C ILE A 481 -22.21 -2.22 22.42
N VAL A 482 -22.90 -1.25 21.81
CA VAL A 482 -23.32 -1.31 20.40
C VAL A 482 -22.11 -1.51 19.49
N VAL A 483 -21.05 -0.72 19.68
CA VAL A 483 -19.82 -0.86 18.89
C VAL A 483 -19.16 -2.22 19.11
N ALA A 484 -19.10 -2.71 20.36
CA ALA A 484 -18.52 -4.03 20.65
C ALA A 484 -19.31 -5.18 20.00
N VAL A 485 -20.64 -5.09 19.99
CA VAL A 485 -21.52 -6.06 19.30
C VAL A 485 -21.29 -6.02 17.80
N LEU A 486 -21.23 -4.84 17.19
CA LEU A 486 -20.99 -4.71 15.76
C LEU A 486 -19.61 -5.22 15.35
N VAL A 487 -18.57 -4.93 16.14
CA VAL A 487 -17.23 -5.51 15.91
C VAL A 487 -17.28 -7.03 16.02
N GLY A 488 -18.03 -7.57 16.99
CA GLY A 488 -18.25 -9.02 17.11
C GLY A 488 -18.96 -9.61 15.89
N VAL A 489 -19.97 -8.92 15.36
CA VAL A 489 -20.65 -9.29 14.11
C VAL A 489 -19.69 -9.27 12.93
N ASP A 490 -18.88 -8.22 12.78
CA ASP A 490 -17.88 -8.14 11.71
C ASP A 490 -16.87 -9.28 11.76
N VAL A 491 -16.35 -9.59 12.96
CA VAL A 491 -15.41 -10.70 13.15
C VAL A 491 -16.05 -12.03 12.76
N ILE A 492 -17.32 -12.26 13.16
CA ILE A 492 -18.06 -13.46 12.78
C ILE A 492 -18.31 -13.52 11.28
N LEU A 493 -18.75 -12.41 10.67
CA LEU A 493 -18.98 -12.34 9.23
C LEU A 493 -17.70 -12.61 8.44
N HIS A 494 -16.57 -12.01 8.83
CA HIS A 494 -15.28 -12.26 8.18
C HIS A 494 -14.82 -13.71 8.37
N ALA A 495 -14.99 -14.27 9.57
CA ALA A 495 -14.66 -15.66 9.83
C ALA A 495 -15.55 -16.61 8.98
N THR A 496 -16.85 -16.34 8.87
CA THR A 496 -17.76 -17.17 8.07
C THR A 496 -17.52 -17.04 6.57
N VAL A 497 -17.10 -15.86 6.09
CA VAL A 497 -16.67 -15.66 4.69
C VAL A 497 -15.36 -16.39 4.43
N ALA A 498 -14.41 -16.29 5.32
CA ALA A 498 -13.13 -17.01 5.23
C ALA A 498 -13.33 -18.53 5.23
N MET A 499 -14.33 -19.02 5.97
CA MET A 499 -14.72 -20.44 6.00
C MET A 499 -15.58 -20.88 4.81
N GLY A 500 -15.90 -19.99 3.88
CA GLY A 500 -16.77 -20.30 2.73
C GLY A 500 -18.24 -20.54 3.09
N LEU A 501 -18.65 -20.26 4.33
CA LEU A 501 -20.00 -20.51 4.84
C LEU A 501 -21.03 -19.48 4.39
N THR A 502 -20.61 -18.28 4.01
CA THR A 502 -21.50 -17.21 3.56
C THR A 502 -21.04 -16.59 2.25
N ALA A 503 -21.99 -16.03 1.49
CA ALA A 503 -21.75 -15.40 0.19
C ALA A 503 -21.47 -13.88 0.26
N TRP A 504 -21.20 -13.35 1.42
CA TRP A 504 -20.99 -11.93 1.67
C TRP A 504 -19.50 -11.55 1.59
N PRO A 505 -19.11 -10.52 0.85
CA PRO A 505 -19.70 -9.90 -0.33
C PRO A 505 -19.29 -10.61 -1.64
N THR A 506 -20.13 -10.54 -2.67
CA THR A 506 -20.01 -11.30 -3.91
C THR A 506 -18.68 -11.13 -4.69
N MET A 507 -18.06 -9.97 -4.65
CA MET A 507 -16.77 -9.74 -5.36
C MET A 507 -15.58 -10.39 -4.64
N PHE A 508 -15.52 -10.29 -3.33
CA PHE A 508 -14.50 -10.95 -2.52
C PHE A 508 -14.59 -12.47 -2.68
N ARG A 509 -15.83 -12.99 -2.83
CA ARG A 509 -16.09 -14.40 -3.09
C ARG A 509 -15.49 -14.93 -4.40
N ILE A 510 -15.49 -14.14 -5.48
CA ILE A 510 -14.96 -14.59 -6.77
C ILE A 510 -13.43 -14.72 -6.70
N GLU A 511 -12.74 -13.76 -6.11
CA GLU A 511 -11.28 -13.78 -5.97
C GLU A 511 -10.83 -14.79 -4.91
N MET A 512 -11.50 -14.86 -3.75
CA MET A 512 -11.18 -15.84 -2.70
C MET A 512 -11.59 -17.26 -3.05
N LYS A 513 -12.70 -17.50 -3.78
CA LYS A 513 -13.04 -18.84 -4.28
C LYS A 513 -12.03 -19.35 -5.29
N SER A 514 -11.51 -18.50 -6.18
CA SER A 514 -10.45 -18.92 -7.08
C SER A 514 -9.17 -19.27 -6.31
N ILE A 515 -8.86 -18.49 -5.29
CA ILE A 515 -7.72 -18.70 -4.42
C ILE A 515 -7.88 -19.97 -3.54
N ALA A 516 -9.05 -20.18 -2.94
CA ALA A 516 -9.32 -21.33 -2.09
C ALA A 516 -9.48 -22.64 -2.88
N ARG A 517 -10.04 -22.58 -4.09
CA ARG A 517 -10.22 -23.74 -4.96
C ARG A 517 -8.89 -24.34 -5.42
N ASP A 518 -7.89 -23.47 -5.66
CA ASP A 518 -6.56 -23.89 -6.15
C ASP A 518 -5.67 -24.42 -5.02
N ALA A 519 -6.03 -24.20 -3.75
CA ALA A 519 -5.19 -24.54 -2.59
C ALA A 519 -5.58 -25.85 -1.87
N GLY A 520 -6.69 -26.46 -2.19
CA GLY A 520 -7.24 -27.58 -1.42
C GLY A 520 -7.66 -27.10 -0.03
N GLU A 521 -8.92 -26.79 0.15
CA GLU A 521 -9.53 -26.06 1.27
C GLU A 521 -9.18 -26.55 2.69
N ALA A 522 -8.76 -27.80 2.83
CA ALA A 522 -8.44 -28.40 4.12
C ALA A 522 -7.10 -27.95 4.76
N TRP A 523 -6.14 -27.50 3.97
CA TRP A 523 -4.81 -27.10 4.46
C TRP A 523 -4.80 -25.69 5.04
N PHE A 524 -5.82 -24.92 4.79
CA PHE A 524 -5.91 -23.51 5.12
C PHE A 524 -5.98 -23.21 6.62
N PHE A 525 -6.76 -24.01 7.36
CA PHE A 525 -7.01 -23.77 8.80
C PHE A 525 -5.85 -24.21 9.69
N TRP A 526 -5.13 -25.26 9.29
CA TRP A 526 -4.12 -25.83 10.15
C TRP A 526 -2.91 -24.92 10.42
N PRO A 527 -2.34 -24.23 9.41
CA PRO A 527 -1.29 -23.25 9.66
C PRO A 527 -1.76 -22.07 10.52
N LEU A 528 -2.96 -21.56 10.27
CA LEU A 528 -3.54 -20.45 11.04
C LEU A 528 -3.77 -20.88 12.49
N ALA A 529 -4.45 -22.00 12.69
CA ALA A 529 -4.67 -22.57 14.01
C ALA A 529 -3.35 -22.92 14.72
N THR A 530 -2.34 -23.41 13.98
CA THR A 530 -1.03 -23.73 14.52
C THR A 530 -0.30 -22.46 14.97
N VAL A 531 -0.34 -21.37 14.19
CA VAL A 531 0.25 -20.08 14.58
C VAL A 531 -0.47 -19.50 15.79
N ASP A 532 -1.80 -19.54 15.82
CA ASP A 532 -2.59 -19.05 16.94
C ASP A 532 -2.36 -19.89 18.22
N ILE A 533 -2.34 -21.21 18.10
CA ILE A 533 -2.04 -22.12 19.20
C ILE A 533 -0.60 -21.91 19.70
N ALA A 534 0.37 -21.80 18.79
CA ALA A 534 1.75 -21.52 19.13
C ALA A 534 1.90 -20.17 19.85
N LEU A 535 1.17 -19.15 19.43
CA LEU A 535 1.17 -17.84 20.06
C LEU A 535 0.48 -17.86 21.43
N ILE A 536 -0.66 -18.55 21.56
CA ILE A 536 -1.33 -18.78 22.85
C ILE A 536 -0.40 -19.52 23.81
N TYR A 537 0.24 -20.58 23.33
CA TYR A 537 1.23 -21.34 24.09
C TYR A 537 2.43 -20.48 24.49
N PHE A 538 2.95 -19.68 23.56
CA PHE A 538 4.03 -18.73 23.77
C PHE A 538 3.69 -17.69 24.85
N ILE A 539 2.50 -17.09 24.79
CA ILE A 539 2.01 -16.14 25.80
C ILE A 539 1.83 -16.84 27.15
N ALA A 540 1.34 -18.07 27.15
CA ALA A 540 1.18 -18.86 28.38
C ALA A 540 2.52 -19.27 29.01
N CYS A 541 3.52 -19.60 28.19
CA CYS A 541 4.86 -19.99 28.65
C CYS A 541 5.68 -18.80 29.14
N GLU A 542 5.50 -17.60 28.58
CA GLU A 542 6.16 -16.39 29.07
C GLU A 542 5.78 -16.08 30.51
N SER A 543 4.55 -16.47 30.97
CA SER A 543 4.11 -16.30 32.32
C SER A 543 5.03 -16.98 33.37
N LYS A 544 5.79 -17.98 32.95
CA LYS A 544 6.69 -18.76 33.80
C LYS A 544 8.18 -18.41 33.67
N GLY A 545 8.50 -17.29 32.91
CA GLY A 545 9.89 -16.90 32.65
C GLY A 545 10.64 -17.88 31.74
N TRP A 546 9.92 -18.82 31.11
CA TRP A 546 10.50 -19.82 30.21
C TRP A 546 11.03 -19.17 28.90
N LEU A 547 10.32 -18.16 28.42
CA LEU A 547 10.66 -17.48 27.17
C LEU A 547 12.02 -16.79 27.22
N SER A 548 12.33 -16.08 28.32
CA SER A 548 13.61 -15.39 28.45
C SER A 548 14.80 -16.34 28.44
N ARG A 549 14.60 -17.58 28.88
CA ARG A 549 15.61 -18.65 28.88
C ARG A 549 15.79 -19.30 27.49
N HIS A 550 14.75 -19.33 26.68
CA HIS A 550 14.73 -20.03 25.37
C HIS A 550 14.70 -19.08 24.17
N MET A 551 14.80 -17.76 24.36
CA MET A 551 14.78 -16.78 23.26
C MET A 551 15.85 -17.03 22.21
N ARG A 552 17.06 -17.47 22.60
CA ARG A 552 18.12 -17.80 21.61
C ARG A 552 17.73 -18.99 20.76
N THR A 553 17.22 -20.05 21.39
CA THR A 553 16.79 -21.27 20.67
C THR A 553 15.59 -20.97 19.77
N ALA A 554 14.61 -20.20 20.26
CA ALA A 554 13.48 -19.76 19.44
C ALA A 554 13.94 -18.88 18.24
N GLY A 555 14.88 -17.98 18.46
CA GLY A 555 15.46 -17.16 17.38
C GLY A 555 16.17 -17.99 16.32
N ILE A 556 16.96 -18.99 16.72
CA ILE A 556 17.63 -19.92 15.79
C ILE A 556 16.61 -20.75 15.02
N ALA A 557 15.56 -21.27 15.69
CA ALA A 557 14.50 -22.02 15.04
C ALA A 557 13.72 -21.16 14.03
N CYS A 558 13.37 -19.90 14.37
CA CYS A 558 12.74 -18.97 13.45
C CYS A 558 13.64 -18.65 12.25
N ALA A 559 14.95 -18.43 12.46
CA ALA A 559 15.89 -18.22 11.37
C ALA A 559 15.95 -19.45 10.45
N GLY A 560 16.03 -20.66 11.01
CA GLY A 560 15.98 -21.90 10.26
C GLY A 560 14.72 -22.05 9.41
N LEU A 561 13.54 -21.72 9.97
CA LEU A 561 12.26 -21.72 9.25
C LEU A 561 12.24 -20.72 8.11
N VAL A 562 12.80 -19.52 8.31
CA VAL A 562 12.92 -18.51 7.25
C VAL A 562 13.80 -19.06 6.11
N PHE A 563 14.95 -19.65 6.40
CA PHE A 563 15.82 -20.25 5.38
C PHE A 563 15.13 -21.38 4.60
N VAL A 564 14.42 -22.27 5.29
CA VAL A 564 13.63 -23.33 4.65
C VAL A 564 12.52 -22.73 3.79
N GLY A 565 11.83 -21.69 4.27
CA GLY A 565 10.80 -20.97 3.53
C GLY A 565 11.33 -20.32 2.27
N VAL A 566 12.49 -19.64 2.33
CA VAL A 566 13.16 -19.04 1.17
C VAL A 566 13.56 -20.09 0.16
N ALA A 567 14.19 -21.18 0.60
CA ALA A 567 14.59 -22.28 -0.30
C ALA A 567 13.37 -22.90 -1.00
N TYR A 568 12.28 -23.13 -0.26
CA TYR A 568 11.04 -23.66 -0.83
C TYR A 568 10.42 -22.67 -1.82
N ALA A 569 10.30 -21.38 -1.45
CA ALA A 569 9.75 -20.35 -2.32
C ALA A 569 10.58 -20.22 -3.61
N SER A 570 11.90 -20.16 -3.50
CA SER A 570 12.82 -20.11 -4.64
C SER A 570 12.68 -21.31 -5.57
N LEU A 571 12.53 -22.52 -5.02
CA LEU A 571 12.35 -23.73 -5.82
C LEU A 571 10.99 -23.82 -6.53
N THR A 572 9.93 -23.39 -5.84
CA THR A 572 8.56 -23.54 -6.34
C THR A 572 8.14 -22.41 -7.27
N TRP A 573 8.60 -21.17 -7.01
CA TRP A 573 8.23 -19.97 -7.75
C TRP A 573 8.44 -20.15 -9.26
N HIS A 574 9.66 -20.41 -9.67
CA HIS A 574 9.98 -20.49 -11.08
C HIS A 574 9.34 -21.69 -11.80
N ARG A 575 9.15 -22.80 -11.10
CA ARG A 575 8.56 -24.02 -11.69
C ARG A 575 7.08 -23.86 -12.02
N GLN A 576 6.36 -23.05 -11.26
CA GLN A 576 4.90 -22.97 -11.35
C GLN A 576 4.40 -21.65 -11.93
N TYR A 577 5.27 -20.66 -12.08
CA TYR A 577 4.90 -19.30 -12.50
C TYR A 577 4.11 -19.28 -13.81
N GLU A 578 4.68 -19.83 -14.87
CA GLU A 578 4.05 -19.83 -16.20
C GLU A 578 2.74 -20.66 -16.20
N SER A 579 2.78 -21.83 -15.56
CA SER A 579 1.59 -22.68 -15.42
C SER A 579 0.47 -22.00 -14.65
N PHE A 580 0.81 -21.30 -13.56
CA PHE A 580 -0.18 -20.59 -12.75
C PHE A 580 -0.89 -19.47 -13.53
N TYR A 581 -0.12 -18.60 -14.20
CA TYR A 581 -0.72 -17.50 -14.95
C TYR A 581 -1.42 -17.96 -16.23
N SER A 582 -0.94 -19.01 -16.89
CA SER A 582 -1.62 -19.62 -18.03
C SER A 582 -2.99 -20.18 -17.65
N ALA A 583 -3.08 -20.95 -16.58
CA ALA A 583 -4.32 -21.56 -16.11
C ALA A 583 -5.35 -20.52 -15.65
N ARG A 584 -4.90 -19.49 -14.94
CA ARG A 584 -5.78 -18.47 -14.36
C ARG A 584 -6.42 -17.54 -15.39
N ASP A 585 -5.65 -17.13 -16.37
CA ASP A 585 -6.09 -16.11 -17.32
C ASP A 585 -6.72 -16.69 -18.58
N THR A 586 -6.94 -18.01 -18.63
CA THR A 586 -7.37 -18.72 -19.85
C THR A 586 -6.46 -18.40 -21.06
N ARG A 587 -5.13 -18.33 -20.81
CA ARG A 587 -4.10 -17.92 -21.79
C ARG A 587 -3.12 -19.04 -22.15
N PRO A 588 -3.54 -20.30 -22.40
CA PRO A 588 -2.57 -21.36 -22.65
C PRO A 588 -1.77 -21.17 -23.95
N THR A 589 -2.22 -20.24 -24.81
CA THR A 589 -1.77 -20.17 -26.20
C THR A 589 -0.77 -19.05 -26.49
N TRP A 590 -0.82 -17.91 -25.79
CA TRP A 590 0.09 -16.79 -26.13
C TRP A 590 1.54 -17.11 -25.77
N GLN A 591 1.80 -17.88 -24.71
CA GLN A 591 3.14 -18.26 -24.32
C GLN A 591 3.83 -19.09 -25.40
N SER A 592 3.14 -20.12 -25.93
CA SER A 592 3.68 -20.93 -27.03
C SER A 592 3.93 -20.10 -28.30
N THR A 593 3.09 -19.11 -28.58
CA THR A 593 3.28 -18.21 -29.73
C THR A 593 4.46 -17.27 -29.51
N ILE A 594 4.62 -16.73 -28.28
CA ILE A 594 5.80 -15.94 -27.94
C ILE A 594 7.05 -16.80 -27.99
N ASP A 595 7.03 -18.00 -27.37
CA ASP A 595 8.17 -18.90 -27.38
C ASP A 595 8.56 -19.34 -28.80
N ALA A 596 7.56 -19.59 -29.67
CA ALA A 596 7.81 -19.86 -31.08
C ALA A 596 8.40 -18.66 -31.83
N ALA A 597 7.94 -17.44 -31.52
CA ALA A 597 8.47 -16.21 -32.09
C ALA A 597 9.89 -15.87 -31.57
N MET A 598 10.28 -16.40 -30.39
CA MET A 598 11.55 -16.19 -29.73
C MET A 598 12.67 -17.12 -30.22
N VAL A 599 12.40 -18.11 -31.09
CA VAL A 599 13.40 -19.12 -31.53
C VAL A 599 14.63 -18.47 -32.19
N ASP A 600 14.45 -17.30 -32.80
CA ASP A 600 15.53 -16.60 -33.52
C ASP A 600 16.23 -15.48 -32.71
N GLU A 601 15.72 -15.11 -31.52
CA GLU A 601 16.20 -13.93 -30.79
C GLU A 601 16.39 -14.26 -29.29
N SER A 602 17.56 -13.97 -28.74
CA SER A 602 17.94 -14.33 -27.37
C SER A 602 17.18 -13.54 -26.28
N GLU A 603 16.74 -12.30 -26.56
CA GLU A 603 16.05 -11.41 -25.63
C GLU A 603 15.09 -10.45 -26.35
N PRO A 604 13.92 -10.93 -26.82
CA PRO A 604 13.00 -10.09 -27.57
C PRO A 604 12.35 -9.05 -26.71
N ARG A 605 12.21 -7.83 -27.25
CA ARG A 605 11.42 -6.77 -26.67
C ARG A 605 9.93 -6.95 -26.96
N ILE A 606 9.13 -7.05 -25.92
CA ILE A 606 7.68 -7.27 -26.01
C ILE A 606 6.94 -5.98 -25.72
N MET A 607 6.14 -5.49 -26.68
CA MET A 607 5.19 -4.41 -26.44
C MET A 607 3.86 -4.99 -25.97
N ALA A 608 3.49 -4.70 -24.72
CA ALA A 608 2.26 -5.19 -24.09
C ALA A 608 1.16 -4.14 -24.15
N CYS A 609 0.21 -4.27 -25.08
CA CYS A 609 -0.91 -3.37 -25.24
C CYS A 609 -2.16 -3.85 -24.47
N PHE A 610 -1.98 -4.13 -23.18
CA PHE A 610 -3.04 -4.52 -22.25
C PHE A 610 -2.65 -4.29 -20.78
N TYR A 611 -3.61 -4.35 -19.86
CA TYR A 611 -3.38 -3.89 -18.48
C TYR A 611 -2.56 -4.86 -17.64
N ARG A 612 -2.88 -6.14 -17.59
CA ARG A 612 -2.26 -7.13 -16.70
C ARG A 612 -1.10 -7.84 -17.38
N TYR A 613 -0.02 -7.15 -17.63
CA TYR A 613 1.10 -7.68 -18.39
C TYR A 613 2.25 -8.27 -17.54
N TYR A 614 2.12 -8.26 -16.21
CA TYR A 614 3.14 -8.76 -15.29
C TYR A 614 3.68 -10.16 -15.66
N SER A 615 2.80 -11.08 -16.06
CA SER A 615 3.22 -12.42 -16.46
C SER A 615 4.13 -12.46 -17.70
N LEU A 616 4.13 -11.40 -18.53
CA LEU A 616 5.05 -11.30 -19.67
C LEU A 616 6.49 -11.06 -19.27
N LEU A 617 6.75 -10.48 -18.07
CA LEU A 617 8.11 -10.21 -17.58
C LEU A 617 8.91 -11.50 -17.31
N GLY A 618 8.21 -12.62 -17.09
CA GLY A 618 8.81 -13.92 -16.80
C GLY A 618 9.19 -14.08 -15.32
N SER A 619 9.35 -15.33 -14.89
CA SER A 619 9.59 -15.68 -13.48
C SER A 619 10.93 -15.16 -12.93
N TYR A 620 11.89 -14.92 -13.79
CA TYR A 620 13.21 -14.34 -13.48
C TYR A 620 13.32 -12.88 -13.91
N ARG A 621 12.22 -12.24 -14.32
CA ARG A 621 12.22 -10.90 -14.93
C ARG A 621 13.13 -10.81 -16.16
N GLN A 622 13.24 -11.90 -16.92
CA GLN A 622 14.19 -12.05 -18.01
C GLN A 622 13.74 -11.41 -19.32
N ARG A 623 12.46 -11.05 -19.45
CA ARG A 623 11.93 -10.50 -20.70
C ARG A 623 11.89 -8.98 -20.65
N ASP A 624 12.33 -8.34 -21.75
CA ASP A 624 12.20 -6.90 -21.94
C ASP A 624 10.78 -6.56 -22.38
N VAL A 625 9.94 -6.09 -21.45
CA VAL A 625 8.54 -5.77 -21.73
C VAL A 625 8.31 -4.29 -21.55
N VAL A 626 7.64 -3.67 -22.54
CA VAL A 626 7.24 -2.28 -22.51
C VAL A 626 5.73 -2.20 -22.58
N ARG A 627 5.14 -1.36 -21.77
CA ARG A 627 3.73 -1.01 -21.85
C ARG A 627 3.58 0.49 -22.10
N PRO A 628 3.22 0.91 -23.36
CA PRO A 628 3.06 2.31 -23.68
C PRO A 628 1.91 2.96 -22.90
N LEU A 629 1.93 4.29 -22.81
CA LEU A 629 0.94 5.06 -22.05
C LEU A 629 -0.46 4.94 -22.65
N TYR A 630 -0.74 5.78 -23.62
CA TYR A 630 -2.05 5.90 -24.24
C TYR A 630 -1.90 6.23 -25.72
N MET A 631 -2.54 5.46 -26.57
CA MET A 631 -2.46 5.59 -28.02
C MET A 631 -3.84 5.96 -28.60
N PRO A 632 -4.23 7.24 -28.55
CA PRO A 632 -5.57 7.68 -28.94
C PRO A 632 -5.77 7.77 -30.46
N THR A 633 -4.70 7.72 -31.24
CA THR A 633 -4.71 7.82 -32.72
C THR A 633 -3.83 6.74 -33.34
N LEU A 634 -4.03 6.45 -34.61
CA LEU A 634 -3.16 5.53 -35.36
C LEU A 634 -1.71 6.04 -35.45
N ASP A 635 -1.55 7.36 -35.56
CA ASP A 635 -0.21 8.00 -35.56
C ASP A 635 0.50 7.79 -34.22
N ALA A 636 -0.24 7.86 -33.08
CA ALA A 636 0.32 7.55 -31.77
C ALA A 636 0.74 6.07 -31.66
N VAL A 637 -0.03 5.14 -32.24
CA VAL A 637 0.36 3.72 -32.31
C VAL A 637 1.66 3.56 -33.10
N GLN A 638 1.75 4.19 -34.25
CA GLN A 638 2.94 4.15 -35.11
C GLN A 638 4.15 4.76 -34.38
N GLN A 639 3.97 5.90 -33.73
CA GLN A 639 5.03 6.58 -32.96
C GLN A 639 5.57 5.70 -31.84
N GLU A 640 4.70 5.06 -31.06
CA GLU A 640 5.10 4.16 -29.97
C GLU A 640 5.84 2.93 -30.51
N ILE A 641 5.36 2.32 -31.60
CA ILE A 641 6.06 1.19 -32.24
C ILE A 641 7.44 1.64 -32.75
N HIS A 642 7.54 2.80 -33.36
CA HIS A 642 8.82 3.33 -33.83
C HIS A 642 9.78 3.68 -32.67
N GLN A 643 9.26 4.25 -31.58
CA GLN A 643 10.06 4.61 -30.40
C GLN A 643 10.63 3.37 -29.72
N TRP A 644 9.80 2.35 -29.52
CA TRP A 644 10.18 1.17 -28.75
C TRP A 644 10.78 0.05 -29.59
N GLN A 645 10.54 0.05 -30.89
CA GLN A 645 11.00 -0.99 -31.84
C GLN A 645 10.81 -2.42 -31.28
N PRO A 646 9.56 -2.83 -30.98
CA PRO A 646 9.31 -4.11 -30.35
C PRO A 646 9.53 -5.27 -31.34
N ASP A 647 10.10 -6.37 -30.85
CA ASP A 647 10.21 -7.61 -31.61
C ASP A 647 8.88 -8.37 -31.64
N ILE A 648 8.05 -8.17 -30.62
CA ILE A 648 6.73 -8.79 -30.47
C ILE A 648 5.73 -7.76 -29.95
N ILE A 649 4.54 -7.71 -30.54
CA ILE A 649 3.42 -6.91 -30.04
C ILE A 649 2.33 -7.88 -29.56
N VAL A 650 1.89 -7.71 -28.31
CA VAL A 650 0.78 -8.48 -27.72
C VAL A 650 -0.36 -7.53 -27.37
N THR A 651 -1.52 -7.71 -27.98
CA THR A 651 -2.72 -6.90 -27.76
C THR A 651 -3.97 -7.75 -27.71
N PHE A 652 -5.13 -7.18 -27.34
CA PHE A 652 -6.40 -7.89 -27.41
C PHE A 652 -6.95 -7.89 -28.83
N HIS A 653 -7.49 -9.04 -29.26
CA HIS A 653 -8.14 -9.17 -30.57
C HIS A 653 -9.57 -8.63 -30.55
N GLU A 654 -10.30 -8.79 -29.45
CA GLU A 654 -11.68 -8.32 -29.31
C GLU A 654 -11.76 -7.04 -28.48
N ASP A 655 -12.46 -6.04 -29.02
CA ASP A 655 -12.76 -4.81 -28.29
C ASP A 655 -13.78 -5.09 -27.18
N ARG A 656 -13.31 -5.23 -25.96
CA ARG A 656 -14.13 -5.14 -24.77
C ARG A 656 -13.79 -3.86 -24.04
N HIS A 657 -14.77 -3.24 -23.41
CA HIS A 657 -14.79 -1.91 -22.77
C HIS A 657 -13.54 -1.49 -21.94
N TRP A 658 -12.63 -2.41 -21.67
CA TRP A 658 -11.36 -2.19 -20.94
C TRP A 658 -10.19 -1.74 -21.84
N THR A 659 -10.35 -1.77 -23.17
CA THR A 659 -9.25 -1.69 -24.12
C THR A 659 -9.22 -0.40 -24.92
N LYS A 660 -10.08 0.57 -24.62
CA LYS A 660 -10.09 1.86 -25.36
C LYS A 660 -8.71 2.53 -25.47
N THR A 661 -7.85 2.30 -24.48
CA THR A 661 -6.47 2.80 -24.49
C THR A 661 -5.63 2.23 -25.64
N TYR A 662 -5.92 0.99 -26.03
CA TYR A 662 -5.16 0.25 -27.05
C TYR A 662 -6.05 -0.28 -28.18
N ALA A 663 -7.28 0.20 -28.32
CA ALA A 663 -8.26 -0.30 -29.28
C ALA A 663 -7.80 -0.19 -30.73
N LEU A 664 -6.97 0.82 -31.02
CA LEU A 664 -6.43 1.07 -32.36
C LEU A 664 -5.23 0.17 -32.72
N VAL A 665 -4.62 -0.53 -31.77
CA VAL A 665 -3.46 -1.40 -32.04
C VAL A 665 -3.83 -2.60 -32.90
N PRO A 666 -4.91 -3.36 -32.60
CA PRO A 666 -5.39 -4.44 -33.49
C PRO A 666 -5.74 -3.92 -34.88
N GLU A 667 -6.40 -2.76 -34.99
CA GLU A 667 -6.75 -2.12 -36.25
C GLU A 667 -5.50 -1.76 -37.06
N TRP A 668 -4.51 -1.15 -36.41
CA TRP A 668 -3.25 -0.81 -37.04
C TRP A 668 -2.52 -2.05 -37.58
N ILE A 669 -2.45 -3.14 -36.78
CA ILE A 669 -1.84 -4.40 -37.18
C ILE A 669 -2.60 -5.02 -38.39
N GLN A 670 -3.93 -4.91 -38.43
CA GLN A 670 -4.74 -5.43 -39.52
C GLN A 670 -4.56 -4.64 -40.81
N ASN A 671 -4.41 -3.33 -40.71
CA ASN A 671 -4.26 -2.43 -41.86
C ASN A 671 -2.85 -2.44 -42.48
N HIS A 672 -1.83 -2.97 -41.74
CA HIS A 672 -0.44 -3.03 -42.20
C HIS A 672 0.09 -4.50 -42.18
N PRO A 673 -0.58 -5.43 -42.91
CA PRO A 673 -0.19 -6.84 -42.90
C PRO A 673 1.24 -7.07 -43.41
N GLU A 674 1.73 -6.21 -44.27
CA GLU A 674 3.08 -6.23 -44.85
C GLU A 674 4.16 -5.89 -43.82
N ALA A 675 3.83 -5.17 -42.76
CA ALA A 675 4.77 -4.80 -41.69
C ALA A 675 5.12 -5.95 -40.75
N PHE A 676 4.42 -7.10 -40.85
CA PHE A 676 4.57 -8.21 -39.93
C PHE A 676 5.00 -9.49 -40.67
N ARG A 677 5.96 -10.23 -40.08
CA ARG A 677 6.38 -11.57 -40.55
C ARG A 677 5.44 -12.67 -40.05
N GLN A 678 4.79 -12.45 -38.90
CA GLN A 678 3.89 -13.42 -38.29
C GLN A 678 2.76 -12.67 -37.55
N ARG A 679 1.55 -13.20 -37.62
CA ARG A 679 0.37 -12.73 -36.89
C ARG A 679 -0.43 -13.95 -36.43
N ASP A 680 -0.60 -14.12 -35.14
CA ASP A 680 -1.33 -15.23 -34.56
C ASP A 680 -2.41 -14.74 -33.59
N THR A 681 -3.54 -15.44 -33.59
CA THR A 681 -4.62 -15.20 -32.64
C THR A 681 -4.60 -16.29 -31.57
N ALA A 682 -4.24 -15.89 -30.35
CA ALA A 682 -4.15 -16.79 -29.20
C ALA A 682 -5.32 -16.50 -28.25
N GLY A 683 -6.45 -17.16 -28.47
CA GLY A 683 -7.68 -16.90 -27.72
C GLY A 683 -8.18 -15.46 -27.92
N ARG A 684 -8.05 -14.63 -26.88
CA ARG A 684 -8.44 -13.20 -26.94
C ARG A 684 -7.31 -12.27 -27.35
N PHE A 685 -6.12 -12.78 -27.54
CA PHE A 685 -4.94 -11.99 -27.85
C PHE A 685 -4.57 -12.10 -29.33
N LEU A 686 -4.12 -10.99 -29.87
CA LEU A 686 -3.40 -10.91 -31.11
C LEU A 686 -1.92 -10.75 -30.79
N VAL A 687 -1.10 -11.65 -31.29
CA VAL A 687 0.35 -11.61 -31.21
C VAL A 687 0.89 -11.32 -32.61
N ALA A 688 1.66 -10.26 -32.75
CA ALA A 688 2.22 -9.84 -34.01
C ALA A 688 3.74 -9.68 -33.90
N VAL A 689 4.47 -10.15 -34.90
CA VAL A 689 5.94 -10.09 -34.97
C VAL A 689 6.33 -9.16 -36.13
N PRO A 690 6.84 -7.95 -35.87
CA PRO A 690 7.22 -7.01 -36.90
C PRO A 690 8.40 -7.47 -37.75
N LYS A 691 8.52 -6.93 -38.98
CA LYS A 691 9.69 -7.08 -39.86
C LYS A 691 10.64 -5.89 -39.64
N HIS A 692 11.62 -6.01 -38.76
CA HIS A 692 12.47 -4.89 -38.33
C HIS A 692 13.25 -4.15 -39.46
N LYS A 693 13.45 -4.74 -40.65
CA LYS A 693 14.25 -4.13 -41.70
C LYS A 693 13.47 -3.20 -42.67
N GLU A 694 12.14 -3.29 -42.66
CA GLU A 694 11.30 -2.55 -43.64
C GLU A 694 10.61 -1.31 -43.06
N MET A 695 10.48 -1.20 -41.73
CA MET A 695 9.79 -0.07 -41.10
C MET A 695 10.60 1.24 -41.06
N SER A 696 11.90 1.20 -41.39
CA SER A 696 12.78 2.38 -41.28
C SER A 696 12.83 3.25 -42.52
N HIS A 697 12.24 2.88 -43.70
CA HIS A 697 12.47 3.54 -44.96
C HIS A 697 11.27 4.20 -45.65
N ASP A 698 10.02 3.89 -45.26
CA ASP A 698 8.86 4.33 -46.06
C ASP A 698 7.96 5.41 -45.45
N VAL A 699 8.35 6.00 -44.32
CA VAL A 699 7.56 7.10 -43.74
C VAL A 699 8.44 8.32 -43.54
N SER A 700 8.72 9.01 -44.65
CA SER A 700 9.03 10.42 -44.58
C SER A 700 7.73 11.19 -44.33
N PRO A 701 7.72 12.23 -43.47
CA PRO A 701 6.53 12.96 -43.10
C PRO A 701 5.85 13.70 -44.26
#